data_fae5ad836e594f9aa25d8c4936e51b79
#
_entry.id   fae5ad836e594f9aa25d8c4936e51b79
#
_cell.length_a   1.000
_cell.length_b   1.000
_cell.length_c   1.000
_cell.angle_alpha   90.00
_cell.angle_beta   90.00
_cell.angle_gamma   90.00
#
_symmetry.space_group_name_H-M   'P 1'
#
loop_
_entity.id
_entity.type
_entity.pdbx_description
1 polymer ?
#
loop_
_entity_poly.entity_id
_entity_poly.type
_entity_poly.pdbx_seq_one_letter_code
_entity_poly.pdbx_strand_id
1 'polypeptide(L)'
;MTIHRLVRSVVIVPLVAFASFMYAEALTGKVTDSETGEPLAGAQVFVKGTFVGTTTDVNGSYSLDMDGNATVVVAYIGYKTQELATSGGSGNFAMEADVLRQDEVVVTGLVSTVKRRNAANAVASVSGEDLTNAPTQTLDQALSGQFAGVNIRRNTGAPGGGTNVNLRGQSTLTGSTQPLYVIDGVIVNNDANQSGIDVVTAATGAGSSRPQGQPTNRIGDINPNDVESIEVLKGASAAAIYGAKASNGVVIINTKRGKGGDTKFSFSTKTGSSSLLRKMGHRVFETYAEAEEQYGADIASLGNDASGNWAGNDFDYEEILYGETGQLTEHTLSAVGGDEETQFYLGGQFMDEGGIIKNTGYKKMSGRLNVDHRLNEKAKVSVSTNLVRSEADRGVTGNDNTNMTYGFSIGFTPSFIDIRQNDDGSFPVHPLNPSNPLETAEYFVNNELTHRALSALRLDYNLLRSETMNLDFLAVAGADFYNQENEVFIPPFLQIERSKDEAGQSVMTTTDNLNTNLSLNLVHKMKMSGLNFNTTAGIQYETYDWNSVFVHSKGMIPTQTNVDKASSQAVYHDRKMRQDRGIFFQEEVTVGEDLYAAFSMRGDVSSTMGDTEAREWYPKAAVSYQLGEVSVFDNLKLRGAYGQTGNMPQTKAKYTTLSSSNIGGINGLVPSSTLGNPDIKPERTTELEFGADFSVMGGLATVEATLYQQSIEDLILLVDEAPSSGASNSWQNGGEMETNGLELALGLNPTSLIDLGGLDWNMHMTYYTNESEVTKLTVDPYNYGGFATFLGTYRIEEGWSPTAIVGADYDADGNHIELGNENPDFRLSFRNSLSFGPLSLSFLIDHKEGGHAINLANLIYDLGATTADYEENGSRTAVLGGGSTAPYVESTTYTALRDLSLTYSLPAGLTEGYGLSNVQLGLALRNWWMASDYTGLSPEVSQFGNEAVGGSVDTNPFPLSKSMYLTLSMGF
;
A
#
# COMPACT_ATOMS: atom_id res chain seq x y z
N MET A 1 28.12 21.90 -16.90
CA MET A 1 29.53 22.36 -17.01
C MET A 1 30.04 22.45 -15.56
N THR A 2 30.82 21.63 -14.98
CA THR A 2 32.02 20.93 -15.29
C THR A 2 32.27 19.85 -14.22
N ILE A 3 32.14 18.56 -14.53
CA ILE A 3 32.70 17.48 -13.71
C ILE A 3 33.58 16.66 -14.65
N HIS A 4 34.82 17.13 -14.86
CA HIS A 4 35.91 16.38 -15.47
C HIS A 4 37.19 16.80 -14.79
N ARG A 5 37.70 15.99 -13.87
CA ARG A 5 39.10 15.85 -13.42
C ARG A 5 39.16 15.48 -11.94
N LEU A 6 39.19 14.19 -11.67
CA LEU A 6 39.86 13.61 -10.49
C LEU A 6 39.85 12.09 -10.57
N VAL A 7 40.58 11.54 -11.51
CA VAL A 7 41.05 10.15 -11.43
C VAL A 7 42.50 10.14 -12.00
N ARG A 8 43.48 10.13 -11.14
CA ARG A 8 44.79 9.53 -11.34
C ARG A 8 45.65 9.74 -10.09
N SER A 9 46.11 8.63 -9.58
CA SER A 9 47.26 8.45 -8.66
C SER A 9 46.85 7.84 -7.30
N VAL A 10 46.84 6.51 -7.22
CA VAL A 10 47.19 5.76 -6.01
C VAL A 10 48.16 4.68 -6.39
N VAL A 11 49.31 4.78 -5.74
CA VAL A 11 50.48 3.94 -5.90
C VAL A 11 50.28 2.61 -5.21
N ILE A 12 50.69 1.53 -5.90
CA ILE A 12 50.72 0.16 -5.40
C ILE A 12 52.01 -0.04 -4.59
N VAL A 13 51.89 -0.53 -3.35
CA VAL A 13 53.01 -1.11 -2.60
C VAL A 13 52.67 -2.56 -2.24
N PRO A 14 53.46 -3.56 -2.64
CA PRO A 14 53.23 -4.96 -2.25
C PRO A 14 53.93 -5.25 -0.92
N LEU A 15 53.17 -5.78 0.07
CA LEU A 15 53.73 -6.40 1.26
C LEU A 15 53.53 -7.93 1.15
N VAL A 16 54.62 -8.65 0.96
CA VAL A 16 54.65 -10.09 1.06
C VAL A 16 54.81 -10.46 2.54
N ALA A 17 53.82 -11.18 3.09
CA ALA A 17 53.98 -11.84 4.41
C ALA A 17 53.72 -13.34 4.26
N PHE A 18 54.64 -14.12 4.79
CA PHE A 18 54.66 -15.55 4.87
C PHE A 18 53.42 -16.11 5.57
N ALA A 19 52.67 -16.99 4.94
CA ALA A 19 51.62 -17.79 5.55
C ALA A 19 52.17 -19.17 5.94
N SER A 20 52.12 -19.47 7.21
CA SER A 20 52.27 -20.83 7.72
C SER A 20 50.96 -21.57 7.45
N PHE A 21 51.01 -22.63 6.65
CA PHE A 21 49.88 -23.52 6.43
C PHE A 21 49.67 -24.35 7.72
N MET A 22 48.65 -24.04 8.50
CA MET A 22 47.98 -25.00 9.39
C MET A 22 46.92 -25.73 8.54
N TYR A 23 46.90 -27.04 8.55
CA TYR A 23 45.82 -27.83 7.95
C TYR A 23 44.57 -27.65 8.82
N ALA A 24 43.61 -26.88 8.36
CA ALA A 24 42.26 -26.91 8.90
C ALA A 24 41.58 -28.20 8.37
N GLU A 25 40.91 -28.93 9.23
CA GLU A 25 40.15 -30.11 8.87
C GLU A 25 38.74 -29.66 8.44
N ALA A 26 38.41 -29.67 7.17
CA ALA A 26 37.14 -29.22 6.64
C ALA A 26 36.02 -30.17 7.07
N LEU A 27 34.91 -29.58 7.60
CA LEU A 27 33.63 -30.29 7.79
C LEU A 27 32.86 -30.23 6.45
N THR A 28 32.57 -31.38 5.87
CA THR A 28 31.74 -31.44 4.66
C THR A 28 30.46 -32.22 4.94
N GLY A 29 29.39 -31.89 4.23
CA GLY A 29 28.11 -32.56 4.44
C GLY A 29 27.01 -32.04 3.52
N LYS A 30 25.79 -32.50 3.78
CA LYS A 30 24.59 -32.12 3.05
C LYS A 30 23.48 -31.70 4.01
N VAL A 31 22.75 -30.63 3.64
CA VAL A 31 21.56 -30.15 4.34
C VAL A 31 20.34 -30.47 3.48
N THR A 32 19.37 -31.18 4.07
CA THR A 32 18.14 -31.59 3.38
C THR A 32 16.92 -31.28 4.25
N ASP A 33 15.76 -31.17 3.66
CA ASP A 33 14.50 -31.19 4.36
C ASP A 33 14.26 -32.58 4.98
N SER A 34 13.77 -32.63 6.23
CA SER A 34 13.61 -33.89 6.96
C SER A 34 12.42 -34.73 6.48
N GLU A 35 11.41 -34.13 5.89
CA GLU A 35 10.19 -34.79 5.44
C GLU A 35 10.26 -35.18 3.95
N THR A 36 10.74 -34.26 3.10
CA THR A 36 10.81 -34.49 1.65
C THR A 36 12.13 -35.08 1.19
N GLY A 37 13.20 -34.91 1.98
CA GLY A 37 14.57 -35.28 1.60
C GLY A 37 15.20 -34.38 0.52
N GLU A 38 14.52 -33.31 0.11
CA GLU A 38 15.03 -32.36 -0.88
C GLU A 38 16.22 -31.56 -0.34
N PRO A 39 17.21 -31.22 -1.19
CA PRO A 39 18.36 -30.43 -0.77
C PRO A 39 17.99 -28.99 -0.48
N LEU A 40 18.45 -28.44 0.64
CA LEU A 40 18.25 -27.05 1.03
C LEU A 40 19.44 -26.20 0.57
N ALA A 41 19.28 -25.49 -0.54
CA ALA A 41 20.31 -24.62 -1.10
C ALA A 41 20.31 -23.26 -0.39
N GLY A 42 21.52 -22.76 -0.03
CA GLY A 42 21.65 -21.47 0.67
C GLY A 42 21.47 -21.56 2.20
N ALA A 43 21.36 -22.76 2.77
CA ALA A 43 21.37 -22.94 4.21
C ALA A 43 22.72 -22.49 4.79
N GLN A 44 22.68 -21.68 5.85
CA GLN A 44 23.88 -21.19 6.53
C GLN A 44 24.45 -22.26 7.43
N VAL A 45 25.74 -22.56 7.31
CA VAL A 45 26.47 -23.51 8.15
C VAL A 45 27.64 -22.76 8.78
N PHE A 46 27.66 -22.62 10.10
CA PHE A 46 28.66 -21.81 10.79
C PHE A 46 29.06 -22.38 12.15
N VAL A 47 30.25 -22.02 12.62
CA VAL A 47 30.74 -22.39 13.95
C VAL A 47 30.08 -21.52 15.02
N LYS A 48 29.41 -22.13 15.98
CA LYS A 48 28.67 -21.45 17.07
C LYS A 48 29.61 -20.48 17.82
N GLY A 49 29.14 -19.24 17.96
CA GLY A 49 29.90 -18.19 18.67
C GLY A 49 31.00 -17.51 17.85
N THR A 50 31.15 -17.83 16.56
CA THR A 50 32.15 -17.19 15.67
C THR A 50 31.49 -16.62 14.41
N PHE A 51 32.26 -15.96 13.57
CA PHE A 51 31.86 -15.53 12.21
C PHE A 51 32.45 -16.47 11.13
N VAL A 52 32.92 -17.64 11.48
CA VAL A 52 33.38 -18.67 10.56
C VAL A 52 32.19 -19.47 10.09
N GLY A 53 31.88 -19.41 8.79
CA GLY A 53 30.69 -20.07 8.22
C GLY A 53 30.75 -20.11 6.69
N THR A 54 29.87 -20.93 6.11
CA THR A 54 29.66 -21.14 4.69
C THR A 54 28.15 -21.26 4.42
N THR A 55 27.76 -21.39 3.15
CA THR A 55 26.38 -21.69 2.74
C THR A 55 26.35 -22.94 1.89
N THR A 56 25.24 -23.68 1.89
CA THR A 56 25.05 -24.84 1.04
C THR A 56 24.88 -24.45 -0.43
N ASP A 57 25.40 -25.30 -1.32
CA ASP A 57 25.18 -25.21 -2.76
C ASP A 57 23.75 -25.67 -3.16
N VAL A 58 23.44 -25.69 -4.45
CA VAL A 58 22.12 -26.12 -4.99
C VAL A 58 21.77 -27.58 -4.71
N ASN A 59 22.78 -28.43 -4.41
CA ASN A 59 22.57 -29.80 -4.02
C ASN A 59 22.49 -29.99 -2.51
N GLY A 60 22.42 -28.85 -1.76
CA GLY A 60 22.45 -28.82 -0.30
C GLY A 60 23.81 -29.13 0.29
N SER A 61 24.90 -29.25 -0.51
CA SER A 61 26.24 -29.63 -0.04
C SER A 61 27.01 -28.42 0.47
N TYR A 62 27.85 -28.62 1.47
CA TYR A 62 28.70 -27.58 2.04
C TYR A 62 30.11 -28.09 2.40
N SER A 63 31.05 -27.16 2.49
CA SER A 63 32.37 -27.35 3.06
C SER A 63 32.71 -26.18 3.98
N LEU A 64 32.99 -26.44 5.25
CA LEU A 64 33.31 -25.47 6.28
C LEU A 64 34.69 -25.76 6.86
N ASP A 65 35.63 -24.87 6.64
CA ASP A 65 36.96 -24.94 7.24
C ASP A 65 36.85 -24.51 8.73
N MET A 66 37.27 -25.39 9.63
CA MET A 66 37.18 -25.17 11.06
C MET A 66 38.41 -25.72 11.79
N ASP A 67 38.77 -25.05 12.88
CA ASP A 67 39.91 -25.47 13.73
C ASP A 67 39.42 -26.26 14.95
N GLY A 68 39.74 -27.54 15.01
CA GLY A 68 39.51 -28.39 16.19
C GLY A 68 38.03 -28.71 16.48
N ASN A 69 37.73 -29.05 17.74
CA ASN A 69 36.37 -29.37 18.21
C ASN A 69 35.53 -28.11 18.31
N ALA A 70 34.41 -28.08 17.61
CA ALA A 70 33.45 -26.95 17.63
C ALA A 70 32.01 -27.45 17.53
N THR A 71 31.08 -26.62 17.95
CA THR A 71 29.66 -26.82 17.65
C THR A 71 29.34 -26.08 16.36
N VAL A 72 28.89 -26.80 15.34
CA VAL A 72 28.45 -26.25 14.07
C VAL A 72 26.95 -26.09 14.12
N VAL A 73 26.47 -24.96 13.65
CA VAL A 73 25.06 -24.57 13.59
C VAL A 73 24.64 -24.51 12.14
N VAL A 74 23.49 -25.09 11.82
CA VAL A 74 22.84 -24.96 10.52
C VAL A 74 21.53 -24.21 10.68
N ALA A 75 21.35 -23.13 9.91
CA ALA A 75 20.16 -22.30 9.91
C ALA A 75 19.69 -22.11 8.46
N TYR A 76 18.38 -22.25 8.25
CA TYR A 76 17.72 -22.00 6.98
C TYR A 76 16.34 -21.37 7.23
N ILE A 77 15.94 -20.45 6.38
CA ILE A 77 14.66 -19.74 6.53
C ILE A 77 13.52 -20.75 6.44
N GLY A 78 12.59 -20.71 7.41
CA GLY A 78 11.47 -21.64 7.49
C GLY A 78 11.78 -22.97 8.18
N TYR A 79 13.01 -23.17 8.70
CA TYR A 79 13.44 -24.41 9.37
C TYR A 79 14.00 -24.13 10.76
N LYS A 80 13.83 -25.11 11.66
CA LYS A 80 14.44 -25.07 13.00
C LYS A 80 15.95 -25.16 12.90
N THR A 81 16.64 -24.27 13.58
CA THR A 81 18.11 -24.31 13.65
C THR A 81 18.60 -25.61 14.30
N GLN A 82 19.58 -26.29 13.70
CA GLN A 82 20.18 -27.50 14.25
C GLN A 82 21.65 -27.28 14.61
N GLU A 83 22.12 -28.01 15.63
CA GLU A 83 23.49 -27.93 16.13
C GLU A 83 24.16 -29.31 16.14
N LEU A 84 25.42 -29.35 15.75
CA LEU A 84 26.25 -30.56 15.77
C LEU A 84 27.61 -30.26 16.38
N ALA A 85 27.92 -30.91 17.50
CA ALA A 85 29.29 -30.88 18.03
C ALA A 85 30.17 -31.82 17.25
N THR A 86 31.22 -31.33 16.62
CA THR A 86 32.09 -32.08 15.74
C THR A 86 33.53 -31.59 15.79
N SER A 87 34.46 -32.43 15.34
CA SER A 87 35.89 -32.12 15.19
C SER A 87 36.32 -32.05 13.72
N GLY A 88 35.34 -31.96 12.77
CA GLY A 88 35.59 -32.07 11.33
C GLY A 88 35.09 -33.40 10.75
N GLY A 89 35.30 -33.60 9.45
CA GLY A 89 34.89 -34.81 8.72
C GLY A 89 33.55 -34.68 8.00
N SER A 90 32.52 -35.47 8.31
CA SER A 90 31.21 -35.43 7.61
C SER A 90 30.09 -35.12 8.58
N GLY A 91 29.23 -34.14 8.23
CA GLY A 91 28.04 -33.73 9.00
C GLY A 91 26.85 -33.47 8.09
N ASN A 92 25.87 -34.38 8.06
CA ASN A 92 24.63 -34.18 7.33
C ASN A 92 23.54 -33.70 8.28
N PHE A 93 22.69 -32.77 7.80
CA PHE A 93 21.60 -32.22 8.55
C PHE A 93 20.28 -32.45 7.82
N ALA A 94 19.30 -33.03 8.50
CA ALA A 94 17.90 -33.10 8.04
C ALA A 94 17.12 -32.07 8.84
N MET A 95 16.82 -30.95 8.21
CA MET A 95 16.18 -29.79 8.84
C MET A 95 14.67 -30.03 8.98
N GLU A 96 14.14 -29.77 10.16
CA GLU A 96 12.69 -29.79 10.40
C GLU A 96 12.11 -28.40 10.13
N ALA A 97 10.95 -28.33 9.48
CA ALA A 97 10.26 -27.07 9.23
C ALA A 97 9.93 -26.33 10.54
N ASP A 98 10.20 -25.03 10.57
CA ASP A 98 9.86 -24.15 11.69
C ASP A 98 8.46 -23.56 11.48
N VAL A 99 7.43 -24.30 11.87
CA VAL A 99 6.03 -23.89 11.76
C VAL A 99 5.75 -22.57 12.52
N LEU A 100 6.57 -22.27 13.54
CA LEU A 100 6.43 -21.06 14.35
C LEU A 100 7.21 -19.87 13.79
N ARG A 101 7.99 -20.07 12.73
CA ARG A 101 8.87 -19.05 12.11
C ARG A 101 9.78 -18.31 13.11
N GLN A 102 10.11 -18.94 14.24
CA GLN A 102 10.89 -18.31 15.33
C GLN A 102 12.33 -18.01 14.93
N ASP A 103 12.91 -18.83 14.07
CA ASP A 103 14.25 -18.65 13.52
C ASP A 103 14.30 -17.80 12.26
N GLU A 104 13.12 -17.33 11.77
CA GLU A 104 13.02 -16.37 10.66
C GLU A 104 13.78 -15.10 11.01
N VAL A 105 14.55 -14.59 10.06
CA VAL A 105 15.30 -13.34 10.23
C VAL A 105 14.44 -12.19 9.74
N VAL A 106 14.12 -11.26 10.63
CA VAL A 106 13.34 -10.06 10.31
C VAL A 106 14.24 -8.82 10.29
N VAL A 107 13.97 -7.89 9.40
CA VAL A 107 14.67 -6.61 9.33
C VAL A 107 14.13 -5.70 10.44
N THR A 108 15.02 -5.21 11.29
CA THR A 108 14.67 -4.33 12.43
C THR A 108 15.22 -2.92 12.26
N GLY A 109 15.92 -2.65 11.19
CA GLY A 109 16.54 -1.37 10.92
C GLY A 109 17.06 -1.25 9.49
N LEU A 110 17.70 -0.13 9.16
CA LEU A 110 18.24 0.16 7.83
C LEU A 110 19.23 -0.90 7.32
N VAL A 111 19.96 -1.53 8.24
CA VAL A 111 21.00 -2.54 7.94
C VAL A 111 21.07 -3.65 9.01
N SER A 112 20.16 -3.66 9.99
CA SER A 112 20.12 -4.65 11.06
C SER A 112 19.01 -5.68 10.82
N THR A 113 19.32 -6.91 11.12
CA THR A 113 18.39 -8.04 11.09
C THR A 113 18.50 -8.83 12.37
N VAL A 114 17.37 -9.28 12.93
CA VAL A 114 17.35 -10.15 14.10
C VAL A 114 16.46 -11.36 13.83
N LYS A 115 16.69 -12.45 14.54
CA LYS A 115 15.73 -13.56 14.52
C LYS A 115 14.40 -13.10 15.09
N ARG A 116 13.28 -13.53 14.50
CA ARG A 116 11.91 -13.17 14.94
C ARG A 116 11.70 -13.43 16.43
N ARG A 117 12.24 -14.54 16.97
CA ARG A 117 12.20 -14.84 18.39
C ARG A 117 12.82 -13.74 19.26
N ASN A 118 13.80 -13.00 18.77
CA ASN A 118 14.49 -11.93 19.49
C ASN A 118 13.92 -10.55 19.18
N ALA A 119 13.03 -10.40 18.20
CA ALA A 119 12.44 -9.11 17.86
C ALA A 119 11.66 -8.55 19.05
N ALA A 120 12.03 -7.35 19.50
CA ALA A 120 11.41 -6.68 20.64
C ALA A 120 10.21 -5.80 20.26
N ASN A 121 10.02 -5.54 18.97
CA ASN A 121 8.88 -4.80 18.42
C ASN A 121 7.94 -5.74 17.69
N ALA A 122 6.67 -5.31 17.52
CA ALA A 122 5.73 -5.97 16.62
C ALA A 122 6.16 -5.77 15.17
N VAL A 123 6.76 -6.80 14.59
CA VAL A 123 7.10 -6.85 13.16
C VAL A 123 6.23 -7.93 12.51
N ALA A 124 5.42 -7.52 11.56
CA ALA A 124 4.66 -8.46 10.75
C ALA A 124 5.44 -8.78 9.47
N SER A 125 5.49 -10.05 9.07
CA SER A 125 6.15 -10.48 7.84
C SER A 125 5.26 -11.41 7.02
N VAL A 126 5.37 -11.33 5.70
CA VAL A 126 4.75 -12.25 4.75
C VAL A 126 5.75 -12.63 3.67
N SER A 127 5.77 -13.90 3.31
CA SER A 127 6.63 -14.39 2.24
C SER A 127 6.06 -14.06 0.85
N GLY A 128 6.93 -13.98 -0.15
CA GLY A 128 6.50 -13.80 -1.54
C GLY A 128 5.63 -14.96 -2.05
N GLU A 129 5.80 -16.15 -1.51
CA GLU A 129 4.98 -17.32 -1.83
C GLU A 129 3.56 -17.14 -1.31
N ASP A 130 3.37 -16.71 -0.07
CA ASP A 130 2.05 -16.42 0.50
C ASP A 130 1.30 -15.32 -0.29
N LEU A 131 2.03 -14.35 -0.85
CA LEU A 131 1.48 -13.29 -1.69
C LEU A 131 1.01 -13.79 -3.06
N THR A 132 1.68 -14.79 -3.62
CA THR A 132 1.40 -15.29 -4.98
C THR A 132 0.37 -16.41 -5.01
N ASN A 133 0.12 -17.09 -3.88
CA ASN A 133 -0.90 -18.12 -3.74
C ASN A 133 -2.33 -17.56 -3.94
N ALA A 134 -2.55 -16.27 -3.64
CA ALA A 134 -3.79 -15.56 -3.97
C ALA A 134 -3.48 -14.50 -5.04
N PRO A 135 -3.91 -14.68 -6.30
CA PRO A 135 -3.61 -13.72 -7.37
C PRO A 135 -4.22 -12.35 -7.06
N THR A 136 -3.36 -11.35 -6.90
CA THR A 136 -3.75 -9.96 -6.63
C THR A 136 -3.29 -9.05 -7.76
N GLN A 137 -4.03 -7.97 -8.03
CA GLN A 137 -3.69 -6.99 -9.06
C GLN A 137 -2.49 -6.15 -8.67
N THR A 138 -2.46 -5.71 -7.40
CA THR A 138 -1.41 -4.85 -6.85
C THR A 138 -0.86 -5.43 -5.55
N LEU A 139 0.36 -5.02 -5.20
CA LEU A 139 1.07 -5.53 -4.02
C LEU A 139 0.36 -5.17 -2.71
N ASP A 140 -0.14 -3.95 -2.60
CA ASP A 140 -0.86 -3.47 -1.43
C ASP A 140 -2.20 -4.20 -1.22
N GLN A 141 -2.91 -4.52 -2.30
CA GLN A 141 -4.11 -5.36 -2.18
C GLN A 141 -3.79 -6.77 -1.66
N ALA A 142 -2.59 -7.29 -1.98
CA ALA A 142 -2.13 -8.58 -1.46
C ALA A 142 -1.91 -8.58 0.07
N LEU A 143 -1.71 -7.41 0.68
CA LEU A 143 -1.53 -7.26 2.12
C LEU A 143 -2.85 -7.22 2.91
N SER A 144 -3.99 -7.07 2.22
CA SER A 144 -5.31 -6.95 2.89
C SER A 144 -5.65 -8.21 3.68
N GLY A 145 -5.99 -8.04 4.98
CA GLY A 145 -6.33 -9.15 5.89
C GLY A 145 -5.15 -10.04 6.30
N GLN A 146 -3.90 -9.69 5.92
CA GLN A 146 -2.71 -10.47 6.26
C GLN A 146 -2.21 -10.22 7.68
N PHE A 147 -2.38 -8.98 8.17
CA PHE A 147 -1.77 -8.52 9.41
C PHE A 147 -2.78 -7.81 10.32
N ALA A 148 -2.68 -8.05 11.63
CA ALA A 148 -3.35 -7.21 12.61
C ALA A 148 -2.79 -5.78 12.57
N GLY A 149 -3.63 -4.76 12.80
CA GLY A 149 -3.22 -3.35 12.82
C GLY A 149 -2.95 -2.73 11.46
N VAL A 150 -3.24 -3.42 10.35
CA VAL A 150 -3.11 -2.93 8.98
C VAL A 150 -4.49 -2.71 8.37
N ASN A 151 -4.84 -1.47 8.10
CA ASN A 151 -6.07 -1.09 7.42
C ASN A 151 -5.77 -0.67 5.99
N ILE A 152 -6.37 -1.37 5.02
CA ILE A 152 -6.23 -1.05 3.59
C ILE A 152 -7.57 -0.60 3.06
N ARG A 153 -7.61 0.65 2.58
CA ARG A 153 -8.76 1.24 1.89
C ARG A 153 -8.47 1.35 0.41
N ARG A 154 -9.47 1.11 -0.42
CA ARG A 154 -9.35 1.29 -1.87
C ARG A 154 -9.83 2.68 -2.26
N ASN A 155 -9.05 3.36 -3.08
CA ASN A 155 -9.44 4.67 -3.62
C ASN A 155 -10.38 4.53 -4.82
N THR A 156 -10.40 3.35 -5.43
CA THR A 156 -11.20 3.04 -6.61
C THR A 156 -11.29 1.53 -6.81
N GLY A 157 -12.35 1.05 -7.45
CA GLY A 157 -12.47 -0.34 -7.96
C GLY A 157 -11.87 -0.55 -9.35
N ALA A 158 -11.38 0.50 -10.01
CA ALA A 158 -10.82 0.43 -11.35
C ALA A 158 -9.60 -0.52 -11.43
N PRO A 159 -9.36 -1.18 -12.57
CA PRO A 159 -8.14 -1.93 -12.82
C PRO A 159 -6.90 -1.06 -12.57
N GLY A 160 -5.88 -1.60 -11.88
CA GLY A 160 -4.68 -0.86 -11.50
C GLY A 160 -4.91 0.28 -10.50
N GLY A 161 -6.10 0.36 -9.89
CA GLY A 161 -6.49 1.41 -8.95
C GLY A 161 -5.66 1.44 -7.67
N GLY A 162 -5.51 2.63 -7.08
CA GLY A 162 -4.71 2.86 -5.89
C GLY A 162 -5.41 2.44 -4.60
N THR A 163 -4.60 2.28 -3.58
CA THR A 163 -5.03 1.98 -2.21
C THR A 163 -4.34 2.88 -1.21
N ASN A 164 -4.95 3.06 -0.07
CA ASN A 164 -4.33 3.68 1.10
C ASN A 164 -4.08 2.61 2.16
N VAL A 165 -2.84 2.52 2.61
CA VAL A 165 -2.45 1.67 3.74
C VAL A 165 -2.29 2.54 4.97
N ASN A 166 -3.01 2.21 6.04
CA ASN A 166 -2.94 2.89 7.32
C ASN A 166 -2.56 1.88 8.40
N LEU A 167 -1.56 2.22 9.21
CA LEU A 167 -1.04 1.38 10.28
C LEU A 167 -1.38 2.01 11.64
N ARG A 168 -2.10 1.26 12.50
CA ARG A 168 -2.40 1.65 13.88
C ARG A 168 -3.22 2.95 14.05
N GLY A 169 -4.07 3.30 13.07
CA GLY A 169 -4.97 4.46 13.19
C GLY A 169 -4.39 5.76 12.64
N GLN A 170 -4.94 6.90 13.08
CA GLN A 170 -4.56 8.22 12.58
C GLN A 170 -3.29 8.72 13.27
N SER A 171 -2.34 9.23 12.49
CA SER A 171 -1.05 9.75 12.96
C SER A 171 -0.85 11.23 12.65
N THR A 172 -1.81 11.88 12.00
CA THR A 172 -1.81 13.30 11.61
C THR A 172 -3.21 13.73 11.25
N LEU A 173 -3.48 15.03 11.27
CA LEU A 173 -4.75 15.61 10.80
C LEU A 173 -4.68 16.12 9.35
N THR A 174 -3.52 16.59 8.89
CA THR A 174 -3.37 17.26 7.59
C THR A 174 -2.31 16.65 6.68
N GLY A 175 -1.50 15.73 7.19
CA GLY A 175 -0.41 15.06 6.47
C GLY A 175 -0.88 13.79 5.75
N SER A 176 0.08 13.03 5.22
CA SER A 176 -0.16 11.68 4.70
C SER A 176 -0.18 10.67 5.84
N THR A 177 -1.13 9.74 5.83
CA THR A 177 -1.17 8.59 6.74
C THR A 177 -0.53 7.33 6.15
N GLN A 178 0.02 7.41 4.94
CA GLN A 178 0.66 6.29 4.28
C GLN A 178 2.00 5.93 4.94
N PRO A 179 2.32 4.63 5.10
CA PRO A 179 3.62 4.22 5.59
C PRO A 179 4.74 4.58 4.61
N LEU A 180 5.96 4.65 5.14
CA LEU A 180 7.16 4.77 4.32
C LEU A 180 7.42 3.44 3.60
N TYR A 181 7.58 3.46 2.29
CA TYR A 181 7.93 2.26 1.52
C TYR A 181 9.44 2.23 1.24
N VAL A 182 10.05 1.08 1.52
CA VAL A 182 11.48 0.82 1.29
C VAL A 182 11.62 -0.45 0.46
N ILE A 183 12.20 -0.34 -0.74
CA ILE A 183 12.40 -1.48 -1.65
C ILE A 183 13.91 -1.70 -1.84
N ASP A 184 14.42 -2.87 -1.45
CA ASP A 184 15.85 -3.21 -1.48
C ASP A 184 16.75 -2.15 -0.83
N GLY A 185 16.26 -1.47 0.23
CA GLY A 185 16.95 -0.40 0.96
C GLY A 185 16.80 1.00 0.36
N VAL A 186 16.02 1.17 -0.70
CA VAL A 186 15.70 2.45 -1.34
C VAL A 186 14.34 2.96 -0.88
N ILE A 187 14.27 4.18 -0.35
CA ILE A 187 13.00 4.84 -0.05
C ILE A 187 12.37 5.29 -1.37
N VAL A 188 11.12 4.84 -1.59
CA VAL A 188 10.39 5.10 -2.83
C VAL A 188 9.21 6.02 -2.61
N ASN A 189 8.82 6.73 -3.68
CA ASN A 189 7.63 7.56 -3.69
C ASN A 189 6.37 6.70 -3.91
N ASN A 190 5.32 7.00 -3.13
CA ASN A 190 3.99 6.40 -3.29
C ASN A 190 2.87 7.46 -3.39
N ASP A 191 3.21 8.72 -3.65
CA ASP A 191 2.22 9.79 -3.77
C ASP A 191 1.30 9.55 -4.97
N ALA A 192 0.02 9.85 -4.79
CA ALA A 192 -0.94 9.91 -5.87
C ALA A 192 -0.87 11.27 -6.57
N ASN A 193 -0.86 11.26 -7.91
CA ASN A 193 -0.83 12.47 -8.71
C ASN A 193 -2.21 12.81 -9.29
N GLN A 194 -2.47 14.09 -9.53
CA GLN A 194 -3.69 14.55 -10.20
C GLN A 194 -3.71 14.08 -11.65
N SER A 195 -4.85 13.55 -12.08
CA SER A 195 -5.10 13.21 -13.49
C SER A 195 -5.61 14.39 -14.32
N GLY A 196 -6.22 15.39 -13.65
CA GLY A 196 -6.89 16.52 -14.28
C GLY A 196 -8.39 16.32 -14.50
N ILE A 197 -8.94 15.18 -14.09
CA ILE A 197 -10.38 14.89 -14.20
C ILE A 197 -11.24 15.86 -13.37
N ASP A 198 -10.77 16.25 -12.21
CA ASP A 198 -11.43 17.14 -11.27
C ASP A 198 -11.69 18.55 -11.83
N VAL A 199 -10.90 18.99 -12.80
CA VAL A 199 -11.10 20.29 -13.47
C VAL A 199 -12.27 20.25 -14.46
N VAL A 200 -12.44 19.12 -15.17
CA VAL A 200 -13.54 18.94 -16.14
C VAL A 200 -14.85 18.59 -15.46
N THR A 201 -14.82 17.89 -14.32
CA THR A 201 -15.99 17.62 -13.48
C THR A 201 -16.33 18.81 -12.56
N ALA A 202 -15.51 19.86 -12.56
CA ALA A 202 -15.61 20.99 -11.65
C ALA A 202 -15.65 20.60 -10.15
N ALA A 203 -15.19 19.39 -9.84
CA ALA A 203 -15.13 18.88 -8.47
C ALA A 203 -14.16 19.70 -7.61
N THR A 204 -13.04 20.14 -8.20
CA THR A 204 -12.12 21.09 -7.59
C THR A 204 -11.61 22.08 -8.64
N GLY A 205 -11.02 23.19 -8.19
CA GLY A 205 -10.30 24.12 -9.05
C GLY A 205 -8.94 23.54 -9.51
N ALA A 206 -8.43 24.04 -10.63
CA ALA A 206 -7.09 23.73 -11.08
C ALA A 206 -6.07 24.12 -9.99
N GLY A 207 -5.12 23.21 -9.72
CA GLY A 207 -4.12 23.38 -8.67
C GLY A 207 -4.56 22.92 -7.28
N SER A 208 -5.69 22.22 -7.16
CA SER A 208 -6.04 21.51 -5.92
C SER A 208 -4.92 20.56 -5.52
N SER A 209 -4.59 20.53 -4.22
CA SER A 209 -3.62 19.57 -3.67
C SER A 209 -4.21 18.18 -3.45
N ARG A 210 -5.53 18.02 -3.56
CA ARG A 210 -6.26 16.77 -3.31
C ARG A 210 -6.56 16.06 -4.63
N PRO A 211 -5.87 14.95 -4.97
CA PRO A 211 -6.20 14.15 -6.14
C PRO A 211 -7.60 13.56 -5.97
N GLN A 212 -8.46 13.78 -6.96
CA GLN A 212 -9.81 13.21 -7.04
C GLN A 212 -9.92 12.36 -8.31
N GLY A 213 -11.04 11.66 -8.48
CA GLY A 213 -11.28 10.90 -9.70
C GLY A 213 -10.34 9.71 -9.90
N GLN A 214 -10.32 8.77 -8.97
CA GLN A 214 -9.57 7.52 -9.03
C GLN A 214 -8.04 7.70 -8.86
N PRO A 215 -7.57 8.25 -7.74
CA PRO A 215 -6.14 8.40 -7.51
C PRO A 215 -5.43 7.05 -7.50
N THR A 216 -4.27 6.97 -8.13
CA THR A 216 -3.40 5.78 -8.13
C THR A 216 -2.12 6.06 -7.37
N ASN A 217 -1.55 5.01 -6.81
CA ASN A 217 -0.29 5.08 -6.10
C ASN A 217 0.77 4.18 -6.76
N ARG A 218 2.04 4.53 -6.53
CA ARG A 218 3.16 3.94 -7.27
C ARG A 218 3.62 2.58 -6.73
N ILE A 219 3.12 2.13 -5.56
CA ILE A 219 3.43 0.78 -5.07
C ILE A 219 2.78 -0.31 -5.94
N GLY A 220 1.67 0.00 -6.61
CA GLY A 220 1.03 -0.89 -7.59
C GLY A 220 1.89 -1.23 -8.81
N ASP A 221 2.95 -0.44 -9.07
CA ASP A 221 3.90 -0.71 -10.15
C ASP A 221 4.78 -1.94 -9.87
N ILE A 222 4.94 -2.34 -8.59
CA ILE A 222 5.77 -3.48 -8.21
C ILE A 222 5.06 -4.79 -8.56
N ASN A 223 5.79 -5.71 -9.18
CA ASN A 223 5.29 -7.04 -9.48
C ASN A 223 5.36 -7.93 -8.22
N PRO A 224 4.23 -8.43 -7.68
CA PRO A 224 4.24 -9.31 -6.51
C PRO A 224 5.08 -10.58 -6.70
N ASN A 225 5.21 -11.08 -7.94
CA ASN A 225 6.02 -12.27 -8.24
C ASN A 225 7.54 -12.03 -8.08
N ASP A 226 8.00 -10.78 -8.04
CA ASP A 226 9.42 -10.43 -7.82
C ASP A 226 9.75 -10.27 -6.33
N VAL A 227 8.75 -10.35 -5.43
CA VAL A 227 8.93 -10.16 -4.00
C VAL A 227 9.39 -11.46 -3.33
N GLU A 228 10.39 -11.37 -2.46
CA GLU A 228 10.84 -12.46 -1.58
C GLU A 228 10.14 -12.39 -0.23
N SER A 229 10.08 -11.18 0.37
CA SER A 229 9.38 -10.93 1.63
C SER A 229 8.90 -9.48 1.74
N ILE A 230 7.84 -9.28 2.51
CA ILE A 230 7.42 -7.96 2.97
C ILE A 230 7.43 -7.97 4.49
N GLU A 231 8.01 -6.93 5.06
CA GLU A 231 8.04 -6.71 6.49
C GLU A 231 7.39 -5.37 6.81
N VAL A 232 6.50 -5.36 7.80
CA VAL A 232 5.76 -4.16 8.22
C VAL A 232 6.17 -3.79 9.63
N LEU A 233 6.84 -2.64 9.76
CA LEU A 233 7.16 -1.99 11.02
C LEU A 233 6.01 -1.05 11.36
N LYS A 234 5.11 -1.48 12.25
CA LYS A 234 3.78 -0.87 12.37
C LYS A 234 3.74 0.47 13.10
N GLY A 235 4.62 0.70 14.07
CA GLY A 235 4.54 1.88 14.92
C GLY A 235 5.87 2.59 15.10
N ALA A 236 5.84 3.71 15.81
CA ALA A 236 7.01 4.55 16.09
C ALA A 236 8.11 3.78 16.81
N SER A 237 7.76 2.87 17.71
CA SER A 237 8.70 2.01 18.45
C SER A 237 9.53 1.11 17.52
N ALA A 238 8.94 0.63 16.43
CA ALA A 238 9.62 -0.17 15.41
C ALA A 238 10.35 0.70 14.38
N ALA A 239 9.74 1.80 13.94
CA ALA A 239 10.12 2.61 12.80
C ALA A 239 11.11 3.75 13.13
N ALA A 240 11.43 4.01 14.40
CA ALA A 240 12.27 5.14 14.85
C ALA A 240 13.61 5.30 14.12
N ILE A 241 14.23 4.21 13.66
CA ILE A 241 15.48 4.25 12.91
C ILE A 241 15.32 4.93 11.53
N TYR A 242 14.11 5.00 10.98
CA TYR A 242 13.77 5.72 9.75
C TYR A 242 13.41 7.20 10.00
N GLY A 243 13.24 7.60 11.28
CA GLY A 243 13.17 9.00 11.74
C GLY A 243 11.86 9.71 11.38
N ALA A 244 12.01 10.97 11.00
CA ALA A 244 10.94 11.94 10.82
C ALA A 244 9.96 11.68 9.64
N LYS A 245 10.00 10.51 9.02
CA LYS A 245 9.07 10.09 7.95
C LYS A 245 8.34 8.80 8.27
N ALA A 246 8.58 8.26 9.45
CA ALA A 246 8.13 6.92 9.81
C ALA A 246 7.07 6.92 10.92
N SER A 247 6.39 8.04 11.16
CA SER A 247 5.26 8.13 12.09
C SER A 247 4.15 7.13 11.74
N ASN A 248 3.95 6.90 10.46
CA ASN A 248 2.94 5.99 9.92
C ASN A 248 3.45 4.56 9.73
N GLY A 249 4.61 4.21 10.33
CA GLY A 249 5.27 2.93 10.13
C GLY A 249 6.05 2.83 8.81
N VAL A 250 6.62 1.64 8.56
CA VAL A 250 7.46 1.37 7.39
C VAL A 250 7.10 0.01 6.80
N VAL A 251 6.92 -0.04 5.48
CA VAL A 251 6.76 -1.28 4.71
C VAL A 251 8.06 -1.55 3.95
N ILE A 252 8.76 -2.61 4.33
CA ILE A 252 10.03 -3.02 3.73
C ILE A 252 9.74 -4.17 2.77
N ILE A 253 10.13 -4.00 1.52
CA ILE A 253 9.93 -4.97 0.46
C ILE A 253 11.32 -5.46 0.01
N ASN A 254 11.57 -6.72 0.26
CA ASN A 254 12.77 -7.39 -0.21
C ASN A 254 12.45 -8.15 -1.49
N THR A 255 13.22 -7.95 -2.54
CA THR A 255 12.98 -8.62 -3.81
C THR A 255 13.87 -9.85 -3.98
N LYS A 256 13.41 -10.81 -4.80
CA LYS A 256 14.09 -12.07 -5.08
C LYS A 256 15.51 -11.81 -5.58
N ARG A 257 16.46 -12.57 -5.05
CA ARG A 257 17.89 -12.49 -5.38
C ARG A 257 18.37 -13.73 -6.14
N GLY A 258 19.52 -13.61 -6.77
CA GLY A 258 20.21 -14.75 -7.37
C GLY A 258 20.59 -15.82 -6.35
N LYS A 259 20.67 -17.06 -6.81
CA LYS A 259 21.15 -18.21 -6.03
C LYS A 259 22.24 -18.90 -6.83
N GLY A 260 23.28 -19.39 -6.14
CA GLY A 260 24.34 -20.15 -6.80
C GLY A 260 23.80 -21.47 -7.35
N GLY A 261 24.27 -21.87 -8.54
CA GLY A 261 23.93 -23.10 -9.21
C GLY A 261 23.38 -22.92 -10.63
N ASP A 262 22.93 -24.01 -11.23
CA ASP A 262 22.38 -24.01 -12.58
C ASP A 262 21.20 -23.05 -12.68
N THR A 263 21.10 -22.34 -13.81
CA THR A 263 20.02 -21.40 -14.05
C THR A 263 18.69 -22.15 -14.13
N LYS A 264 17.76 -21.77 -13.27
CA LYS A 264 16.37 -22.25 -13.24
C LYS A 264 15.44 -21.19 -13.80
N PHE A 265 14.54 -21.60 -14.65
CA PHE A 265 13.51 -20.73 -15.20
C PHE A 265 12.16 -21.07 -14.57
N SER A 266 11.34 -20.05 -14.39
CA SER A 266 9.96 -20.22 -13.96
C SER A 266 9.05 -19.41 -14.88
N PHE A 267 7.96 -20.02 -15.31
CA PHE A 267 6.92 -19.38 -16.11
C PHE A 267 5.57 -19.53 -15.41
N SER A 268 4.80 -18.44 -15.35
CA SER A 268 3.43 -18.48 -14.88
C SER A 268 2.52 -17.70 -15.83
N THR A 269 1.33 -18.21 -16.03
CA THR A 269 0.27 -17.51 -16.76
C THR A 269 -1.02 -17.56 -15.97
N LYS A 270 -1.74 -16.43 -15.96
CA LYS A 270 -3.07 -16.30 -15.39
C LYS A 270 -4.01 -15.79 -16.47
N THR A 271 -5.18 -16.37 -16.56
CA THR A 271 -6.26 -15.86 -17.39
C THR A 271 -7.57 -15.89 -16.61
N GLY A 272 -8.40 -14.91 -16.79
CA GLY A 272 -9.61 -14.83 -15.99
C GLY A 272 -10.55 -13.74 -16.47
N SER A 273 -11.59 -13.54 -15.69
CA SER A 273 -12.57 -12.49 -15.93
C SER A 273 -13.03 -11.85 -14.63
N SER A 274 -13.44 -10.59 -14.74
CA SER A 274 -14.04 -9.81 -13.67
C SER A 274 -15.44 -9.33 -14.05
N SER A 275 -16.30 -9.16 -13.06
CA SER A 275 -17.66 -8.62 -13.20
C SER A 275 -18.03 -7.81 -11.97
N LEU A 276 -19.07 -7.00 -12.05
CA LEU A 276 -19.54 -6.18 -10.95
C LEU A 276 -19.79 -7.04 -9.69
N LEU A 277 -19.29 -6.58 -8.53
CA LEU A 277 -19.46 -7.28 -7.26
C LEU A 277 -20.88 -7.10 -6.72
N ARG A 278 -21.40 -5.87 -6.73
CA ARG A 278 -22.66 -5.48 -6.11
C ARG A 278 -23.30 -4.30 -6.85
N LYS A 279 -24.64 -4.24 -6.84
CA LYS A 279 -25.44 -3.12 -7.34
C LYS A 279 -26.10 -2.40 -6.16
N MET A 280 -26.39 -1.12 -6.31
CA MET A 280 -27.29 -0.37 -5.43
C MET A 280 -28.76 -0.74 -5.71
N GLY A 281 -29.05 -1.05 -6.99
CA GLY A 281 -30.39 -1.25 -7.50
C GLY A 281 -31.05 0.07 -7.91
N HIS A 282 -32.24 -0.02 -8.47
CA HIS A 282 -32.97 1.14 -8.95
C HIS A 282 -34.48 1.01 -8.69
N ARG A 283 -35.18 2.15 -8.72
CA ARG A 283 -36.65 2.22 -8.65
C ARG A 283 -37.27 1.76 -9.94
N VAL A 284 -38.24 0.83 -9.83
CA VAL A 284 -39.08 0.37 -10.93
C VAL A 284 -40.39 1.15 -10.93
N PHE A 285 -40.81 1.70 -12.08
CA PHE A 285 -42.07 2.40 -12.25
C PHE A 285 -43.07 1.48 -12.96
N GLU A 286 -44.03 0.97 -12.19
CA GLU A 286 -45.00 -0.01 -12.72
C GLU A 286 -46.08 0.65 -13.59
N THR A 287 -46.37 1.95 -13.35
CA THR A 287 -47.45 2.64 -14.01
C THR A 287 -47.07 4.02 -14.51
N TYR A 288 -47.74 4.49 -15.56
CA TYR A 288 -47.66 5.85 -16.05
C TYR A 288 -47.94 6.89 -14.94
N ALA A 289 -48.94 6.59 -14.09
CA ALA A 289 -49.35 7.53 -13.04
C ALA A 289 -48.25 7.79 -12.00
N GLU A 290 -47.48 6.75 -11.64
CA GLU A 290 -46.32 6.89 -10.75
C GLU A 290 -45.25 7.75 -11.39
N ALA A 291 -44.95 7.54 -12.66
CA ALA A 291 -43.95 8.32 -13.38
C ALA A 291 -44.38 9.78 -13.57
N GLU A 292 -45.69 10.02 -13.85
CA GLU A 292 -46.28 11.35 -13.99
C GLU A 292 -46.30 12.11 -12.65
N GLU A 293 -46.63 11.47 -11.57
CA GLU A 293 -46.60 12.06 -10.21
C GLU A 293 -45.19 12.52 -9.85
N GLN A 294 -44.17 11.74 -10.21
CA GLN A 294 -42.79 12.04 -9.85
C GLN A 294 -42.13 13.06 -10.77
N TYR A 295 -42.31 12.94 -12.08
CA TYR A 295 -41.55 13.71 -13.07
C TYR A 295 -42.40 14.59 -13.98
N GLY A 296 -43.72 14.55 -13.85
CA GLY A 296 -44.66 15.24 -14.73
C GLY A 296 -44.94 14.49 -16.04
N ALA A 297 -46.06 14.88 -16.71
CA ALA A 297 -46.59 14.19 -17.91
C ALA A 297 -45.60 14.12 -19.07
N ASP A 298 -44.82 15.19 -19.30
CA ASP A 298 -43.89 15.25 -20.42
C ASP A 298 -42.80 14.17 -20.31
N ILE A 299 -42.23 14.03 -19.14
CA ILE A 299 -41.16 13.03 -18.85
C ILE A 299 -41.76 11.62 -18.79
N ALA A 300 -42.92 11.44 -18.11
CA ALA A 300 -43.59 10.14 -18.05
C ALA A 300 -43.95 9.60 -19.45
N SER A 301 -44.29 10.48 -20.37
CA SER A 301 -44.63 10.10 -21.74
C SER A 301 -43.47 9.44 -22.51
N LEU A 302 -42.21 9.63 -22.09
CA LEU A 302 -41.03 8.98 -22.66
C LEU A 302 -41.01 7.46 -22.39
N GLY A 303 -41.74 6.98 -21.36
CA GLY A 303 -41.93 5.57 -21.07
C GLY A 303 -43.05 4.90 -21.87
N ASN A 304 -43.74 5.62 -22.75
CA ASN A 304 -44.83 5.08 -23.59
C ASN A 304 -44.30 4.38 -24.84
N ASP A 305 -45.08 3.37 -25.30
CA ASP A 305 -44.85 2.70 -26.59
C ASP A 305 -45.24 3.64 -27.78
N ALA A 306 -45.02 3.19 -28.99
CA ALA A 306 -45.36 3.91 -30.22
C ALA A 306 -46.88 4.19 -30.39
N SER A 307 -47.71 3.54 -29.58
CA SER A 307 -49.20 3.73 -29.57
C SER A 307 -49.61 4.70 -28.46
N GLY A 308 -48.68 5.22 -27.66
CA GLY A 308 -48.92 6.13 -26.54
C GLY A 308 -49.39 5.46 -25.25
N ASN A 309 -49.23 4.14 -25.13
CA ASN A 309 -49.52 3.41 -23.88
C ASN A 309 -48.23 3.23 -23.07
N TRP A 310 -48.37 3.20 -21.72
CA TRP A 310 -47.26 2.87 -20.87
C TRP A 310 -46.64 1.51 -21.24
N ALA A 311 -45.33 1.52 -21.59
CA ALA A 311 -44.65 0.34 -22.08
C ALA A 311 -44.16 -0.57 -20.93
N GLY A 312 -44.08 -0.05 -19.71
CA GLY A 312 -43.51 -0.78 -18.55
C GLY A 312 -42.06 -1.14 -18.74
N ASN A 313 -41.30 -0.26 -19.42
CA ASN A 313 -39.86 -0.46 -19.56
C ASN A 313 -39.19 -0.41 -18.19
N ASP A 314 -38.17 -1.26 -18.04
CA ASP A 314 -37.34 -1.32 -16.84
C ASP A 314 -35.87 -1.54 -17.25
N PHE A 315 -35.15 -0.42 -17.45
CA PHE A 315 -33.73 -0.44 -17.85
C PHE A 315 -32.85 -0.40 -16.62
N ASP A 316 -32.12 -1.49 -16.38
CA ASP A 316 -31.09 -1.54 -15.33
C ASP A 316 -29.81 -0.85 -15.83
N TYR A 317 -29.69 0.44 -15.54
CA TYR A 317 -28.54 1.25 -16.02
C TYR A 317 -27.23 0.90 -15.30
N GLU A 318 -27.28 0.33 -14.10
CA GLU A 318 -26.08 -0.20 -13.46
C GLU A 318 -25.55 -1.43 -14.23
N GLU A 319 -26.43 -2.34 -14.66
CA GLU A 319 -26.02 -3.47 -15.49
C GLU A 319 -25.53 -3.02 -16.87
N ILE A 320 -26.24 -2.06 -17.49
CA ILE A 320 -25.87 -1.59 -18.84
C ILE A 320 -24.50 -0.90 -18.85
N LEU A 321 -24.16 -0.15 -17.80
CA LEU A 321 -22.93 0.64 -17.73
C LEU A 321 -21.77 -0.10 -17.05
N TYR A 322 -22.05 -0.85 -15.98
CA TYR A 322 -21.05 -1.54 -15.15
C TYR A 322 -21.02 -3.06 -15.39
N GLY A 323 -21.81 -3.56 -16.31
CA GLY A 323 -21.97 -4.99 -16.59
C GLY A 323 -21.01 -5.57 -17.61
N GLU A 324 -20.01 -4.81 -18.08
CA GLU A 324 -18.96 -5.38 -18.93
C GLU A 324 -18.19 -6.47 -18.21
N THR A 325 -17.83 -7.52 -18.95
CA THR A 325 -16.96 -8.58 -18.40
C THR A 325 -15.51 -8.24 -18.72
N GLY A 326 -14.78 -7.76 -17.73
CA GLY A 326 -13.35 -7.52 -17.85
C GLY A 326 -12.57 -8.82 -18.04
N GLN A 327 -11.67 -8.87 -19.02
CA GLN A 327 -10.79 -10.01 -19.24
C GLN A 327 -9.42 -9.70 -18.64
N LEU A 328 -8.82 -10.69 -17.95
CA LEU A 328 -7.46 -10.61 -17.47
C LEU A 328 -6.57 -11.63 -18.19
N THR A 329 -5.39 -11.17 -18.59
CA THR A 329 -4.27 -12.02 -19.00
C THR A 329 -2.98 -11.51 -18.32
N GLU A 330 -2.28 -12.38 -17.62
CA GLU A 330 -0.98 -12.07 -17.01
C GLU A 330 0.01 -13.18 -17.37
N HIS A 331 1.22 -12.79 -17.78
CA HIS A 331 2.34 -13.69 -18.03
C HIS A 331 3.54 -13.22 -17.21
N THR A 332 4.16 -14.13 -16.49
CA THR A 332 5.42 -13.87 -15.78
C THR A 332 6.48 -14.89 -16.21
N LEU A 333 7.70 -14.40 -16.36
CA LEU A 333 8.87 -15.24 -16.64
C LEU A 333 9.99 -14.81 -15.68
N SER A 334 10.65 -15.77 -15.05
CA SER A 334 11.83 -15.45 -14.26
C SER A 334 12.95 -16.45 -14.50
N ALA A 335 14.18 -15.99 -14.26
CA ALA A 335 15.39 -16.80 -14.27
C ALA A 335 16.22 -16.50 -13.03
N VAL A 336 16.65 -17.53 -12.33
CA VAL A 336 17.53 -17.45 -11.15
C VAL A 336 18.71 -18.37 -11.33
N GLY A 337 19.92 -17.87 -11.06
CA GLY A 337 21.13 -18.67 -11.22
C GLY A 337 22.38 -17.93 -10.80
N GLY A 338 23.51 -18.52 -11.10
CA GLY A 338 24.84 -17.94 -10.87
C GLY A 338 25.83 -18.94 -10.29
N ASP A 339 26.96 -18.40 -9.90
CA ASP A 339 28.04 -19.15 -9.26
C ASP A 339 28.41 -18.54 -7.88
N GLU A 340 29.57 -18.88 -7.34
CA GLU A 340 30.02 -18.35 -6.05
C GLU A 340 30.40 -16.87 -6.10
N GLU A 341 30.74 -16.34 -7.28
CA GLU A 341 31.14 -14.94 -7.48
C GLU A 341 29.99 -14.06 -7.94
N THR A 342 29.15 -14.56 -8.86
CA THR A 342 28.06 -13.78 -9.46
C THR A 342 26.77 -14.55 -9.42
N GLN A 343 25.76 -13.97 -8.76
CA GLN A 343 24.40 -14.49 -8.68
C GLN A 343 23.44 -13.49 -9.28
N PHE A 344 22.42 -13.98 -9.97
CA PHE A 344 21.44 -13.09 -10.61
C PHE A 344 20.01 -13.61 -10.50
N TYR A 345 19.08 -12.67 -10.45
CA TYR A 345 17.66 -12.85 -10.68
C TYR A 345 17.23 -11.94 -11.84
N LEU A 346 16.51 -12.49 -12.79
CA LEU A 346 15.83 -11.76 -13.88
C LEU A 346 14.35 -12.08 -13.82
N GLY A 347 13.49 -11.07 -13.74
CA GLY A 347 12.03 -11.20 -13.77
C GLY A 347 11.42 -10.35 -14.86
N GLY A 348 10.33 -10.81 -15.45
CA GLY A 348 9.53 -10.05 -16.42
C GLY A 348 8.05 -10.34 -16.25
N GLN A 349 7.21 -9.31 -16.40
CA GLN A 349 5.75 -9.41 -16.34
C GLN A 349 5.12 -8.67 -17.51
N PHE A 350 4.08 -9.26 -18.05
CA PHE A 350 3.08 -8.62 -18.91
C PHE A 350 1.71 -8.87 -18.33
N MET A 351 0.90 -7.82 -18.19
CA MET A 351 -0.47 -7.87 -17.69
C MET A 351 -1.36 -6.99 -18.56
N ASP A 352 -2.54 -7.51 -18.93
CA ASP A 352 -3.61 -6.79 -19.63
C ASP A 352 -4.94 -7.14 -18.96
N GLU A 353 -5.61 -6.15 -18.40
CA GLU A 353 -6.85 -6.28 -17.65
C GLU A 353 -7.89 -5.30 -18.15
N GLY A 354 -9.02 -5.80 -18.67
CA GLY A 354 -10.19 -5.02 -18.99
C GLY A 354 -11.00 -4.66 -17.74
N GLY A 355 -11.60 -3.47 -17.72
CA GLY A 355 -12.52 -3.05 -16.66
C GLY A 355 -13.94 -3.56 -16.88
N ILE A 356 -14.79 -3.32 -15.88
CA ILE A 356 -16.23 -3.62 -15.91
C ILE A 356 -17.07 -2.49 -16.51
N ILE A 357 -16.43 -1.42 -16.95
CA ILE A 357 -17.01 -0.29 -17.68
C ILE A 357 -16.35 -0.27 -19.06
N LYS A 358 -17.14 0.03 -20.09
CA LYS A 358 -16.65 0.14 -21.47
C LYS A 358 -15.47 1.11 -21.57
N ASN A 359 -14.47 0.76 -22.39
CA ASN A 359 -13.26 1.55 -22.63
C ASN A 359 -12.42 1.83 -21.35
N THR A 360 -12.52 0.96 -20.35
CA THR A 360 -11.64 1.01 -19.17
C THR A 360 -10.75 -0.22 -19.08
N GLY A 361 -9.56 -0.07 -18.51
CA GLY A 361 -8.62 -1.17 -18.39
C GLY A 361 -7.26 -0.75 -17.84
N TYR A 362 -6.37 -1.73 -17.67
CA TYR A 362 -5.01 -1.53 -17.17
C TYR A 362 -4.04 -2.49 -17.84
N LYS A 363 -2.93 -1.94 -18.35
CA LYS A 363 -1.84 -2.71 -18.94
C LYS A 363 -0.54 -2.41 -18.22
N LYS A 364 0.23 -3.45 -17.93
CA LYS A 364 1.54 -3.30 -17.28
C LYS A 364 2.58 -4.21 -17.90
N MET A 365 3.76 -3.65 -18.16
CA MET A 365 4.97 -4.39 -18.49
C MET A 365 6.06 -4.01 -17.50
N SER A 366 6.70 -4.99 -16.90
CA SER A 366 7.83 -4.75 -16.02
C SER A 366 8.97 -5.71 -16.26
N GLY A 367 10.18 -5.24 -15.98
CA GLY A 367 11.41 -6.06 -16.01
C GLY A 367 12.29 -5.73 -14.82
N ARG A 368 12.69 -6.77 -14.07
CA ARG A 368 13.59 -6.66 -12.92
C ARG A 368 14.90 -7.40 -13.19
N LEU A 369 15.99 -6.78 -12.78
CA LEU A 369 17.32 -7.40 -12.76
C LEU A 369 17.95 -7.15 -11.39
N ASN A 370 18.29 -8.22 -10.67
CA ASN A 370 19.09 -8.19 -9.46
C ASN A 370 20.37 -8.98 -9.70
N VAL A 371 21.52 -8.37 -9.43
CA VAL A 371 22.83 -8.99 -9.56
C VAL A 371 23.62 -8.77 -8.29
N ASP A 372 24.12 -9.84 -7.73
CA ASP A 372 25.04 -9.86 -6.60
C ASP A 372 26.42 -10.35 -7.12
N HIS A 373 27.43 -9.52 -6.99
CA HIS A 373 28.79 -9.87 -7.45
C HIS A 373 29.80 -9.70 -6.33
N ARG A 374 30.53 -10.76 -6.01
CA ARG A 374 31.63 -10.75 -5.06
C ARG A 374 32.91 -10.36 -5.77
N LEU A 375 33.36 -9.12 -5.58
CA LEU A 375 34.61 -8.60 -6.15
C LEU A 375 35.84 -9.32 -5.58
N ASN A 376 35.78 -9.69 -4.30
CA ASN A 376 36.80 -10.47 -3.58
C ASN A 376 36.21 -10.89 -2.22
N GLU A 377 37.01 -11.57 -1.36
CA GLU A 377 36.57 -12.03 -0.03
C GLU A 377 36.03 -10.92 0.90
N LYS A 378 36.38 -9.65 0.64
CA LYS A 378 36.02 -8.51 1.47
C LYS A 378 34.92 -7.61 0.87
N ALA A 379 34.70 -7.69 -0.43
CA ALA A 379 33.85 -6.74 -1.14
C ALA A 379 32.79 -7.45 -1.98
N LYS A 380 31.54 -7.08 -1.76
CA LYS A 380 30.39 -7.48 -2.55
C LYS A 380 29.67 -6.25 -3.08
N VAL A 381 29.29 -6.27 -4.34
CA VAL A 381 28.46 -5.25 -4.99
C VAL A 381 27.14 -5.90 -5.38
N SER A 382 26.05 -5.26 -5.03
CA SER A 382 24.70 -5.67 -5.43
C SER A 382 24.03 -4.56 -6.22
N VAL A 383 23.43 -4.90 -7.35
CA VAL A 383 22.64 -4.01 -8.20
C VAL A 383 21.22 -4.56 -8.25
N SER A 384 20.24 -3.69 -8.05
CA SER A 384 18.81 -4.00 -8.24
C SER A 384 18.24 -2.93 -9.17
N THR A 385 17.55 -3.34 -10.22
CA THR A 385 16.87 -2.42 -11.15
C THR A 385 15.52 -2.97 -11.52
N ASN A 386 14.48 -2.14 -11.45
CA ASN A 386 13.15 -2.44 -11.92
C ASN A 386 12.69 -1.36 -12.91
N LEU A 387 12.28 -1.77 -14.10
CA LEU A 387 11.73 -0.90 -15.13
C LEU A 387 10.26 -1.24 -15.34
N VAL A 388 9.40 -0.24 -15.35
CA VAL A 388 7.96 -0.42 -15.48
C VAL A 388 7.40 0.55 -16.52
N ARG A 389 6.49 0.04 -17.35
CA ARG A 389 5.54 0.82 -18.15
C ARG A 389 4.14 0.36 -17.79
N SER A 390 3.30 1.28 -17.34
CA SER A 390 1.88 1.00 -17.10
C SER A 390 1.01 2.03 -17.83
N GLU A 391 -0.17 1.57 -18.24
CA GLU A 391 -1.18 2.36 -18.94
C GLU A 391 -2.55 2.03 -18.37
N ALA A 392 -3.34 3.04 -18.01
CA ALA A 392 -4.66 2.88 -17.43
C ALA A 392 -5.68 3.76 -18.14
N ASP A 393 -6.76 3.15 -18.63
CA ASP A 393 -7.96 3.80 -19.14
C ASP A 393 -9.04 3.73 -18.05
N ARG A 394 -9.53 4.89 -17.56
CA ARG A 394 -10.27 4.94 -16.29
C ARG A 394 -11.72 5.37 -16.41
N GLY A 395 -12.15 5.97 -17.49
CA GLY A 395 -13.47 6.58 -17.59
C GLY A 395 -13.67 7.76 -16.62
N VAL A 396 -14.92 8.11 -16.32
CA VAL A 396 -15.27 9.24 -15.44
C VAL A 396 -16.21 8.83 -14.33
N THR A 397 -15.66 8.69 -13.11
CA THR A 397 -16.38 8.31 -11.88
C THR A 397 -15.96 9.22 -10.74
N GLY A 398 -16.73 9.21 -9.66
CA GLY A 398 -16.42 9.93 -8.43
C GLY A 398 -17.06 11.31 -8.38
N ASN A 399 -16.48 12.24 -7.59
CA ASN A 399 -17.05 13.55 -7.31
C ASN A 399 -17.23 14.42 -8.56
N ASP A 400 -18.37 15.09 -8.63
CA ASP A 400 -18.80 15.81 -9.84
C ASP A 400 -19.74 16.97 -9.51
N ASN A 401 -19.46 18.13 -10.07
CA ASN A 401 -20.34 19.31 -10.01
C ASN A 401 -20.94 19.68 -11.39
N THR A 402 -20.74 18.81 -12.40
CA THR A 402 -21.26 19.01 -13.77
C THR A 402 -22.32 17.97 -14.15
N ASN A 403 -22.55 16.96 -13.33
CA ASN A 403 -23.40 15.79 -13.61
C ASN A 403 -22.96 15.00 -14.84
N MET A 404 -21.65 14.89 -15.07
CA MET A 404 -21.06 14.14 -16.17
C MET A 404 -20.66 12.72 -15.77
N THR A 405 -20.25 12.52 -14.50
CA THR A 405 -19.81 11.21 -14.03
C THR A 405 -20.93 10.17 -14.09
N TYR A 406 -20.53 8.94 -14.29
CA TYR A 406 -21.46 7.84 -14.52
C TYR A 406 -22.50 7.69 -13.41
N GLY A 407 -22.05 7.65 -12.15
CA GLY A 407 -22.93 7.47 -11.01
C GLY A 407 -23.92 8.63 -10.82
N PHE A 408 -23.45 9.88 -11.01
CA PHE A 408 -24.33 11.04 -10.96
C PHE A 408 -25.39 10.99 -12.08
N SER A 409 -24.97 10.68 -13.31
CA SER A 409 -25.90 10.60 -14.44
C SER A 409 -26.94 9.49 -14.28
N ILE A 410 -26.53 8.30 -13.79
CA ILE A 410 -27.46 7.20 -13.51
C ILE A 410 -28.43 7.58 -12.39
N GLY A 411 -27.96 8.25 -11.33
CA GLY A 411 -28.79 8.70 -10.22
C GLY A 411 -29.96 9.58 -10.67
N PHE A 412 -29.86 10.27 -11.81
CA PHE A 412 -30.94 11.07 -12.43
C PHE A 412 -31.61 10.39 -13.63
N THR A 413 -31.41 9.08 -13.83
CA THR A 413 -31.97 8.33 -14.97
C THR A 413 -33.05 7.36 -14.51
N PRO A 414 -34.34 7.69 -14.60
CA PRO A 414 -35.43 6.75 -14.29
C PRO A 414 -35.40 5.50 -15.20
N SER A 415 -35.69 4.33 -14.63
CA SER A 415 -35.61 3.05 -15.33
C SER A 415 -36.52 2.92 -16.57
N PHE A 416 -37.56 3.76 -16.69
CA PHE A 416 -38.48 3.71 -17.83
C PHE A 416 -38.01 4.50 -19.05
N ILE A 417 -37.03 5.37 -18.96
CA ILE A 417 -36.54 6.23 -20.05
C ILE A 417 -35.43 5.49 -20.80
N ASP A 418 -35.55 5.35 -22.14
CA ASP A 418 -34.50 4.74 -22.96
C ASP A 418 -33.47 5.77 -23.42
N ILE A 419 -32.24 5.70 -22.87
CA ILE A 419 -31.09 6.53 -23.27
C ILE A 419 -30.00 5.73 -23.99
N ARG A 420 -30.29 4.48 -24.36
CA ARG A 420 -29.34 3.60 -25.09
C ARG A 420 -29.08 4.13 -26.51
N GLN A 421 -27.98 3.64 -27.06
CA GLN A 421 -27.60 3.98 -28.44
C GLN A 421 -28.69 3.58 -29.46
N ASN A 422 -29.04 4.48 -30.34
CA ASN A 422 -29.96 4.22 -31.46
C ASN A 422 -29.32 3.30 -32.51
N ASP A 423 -30.15 2.73 -33.40
CA ASP A 423 -29.70 1.87 -34.49
C ASP A 423 -28.77 2.58 -35.51
N ASP A 424 -28.80 3.91 -35.56
CA ASP A 424 -27.95 4.72 -36.42
C ASP A 424 -26.60 5.10 -35.77
N GLY A 425 -26.37 4.62 -34.55
CA GLY A 425 -25.16 4.86 -33.76
C GLY A 425 -25.16 6.18 -32.97
N SER A 426 -26.20 7.00 -33.05
CA SER A 426 -26.37 8.20 -32.24
C SER A 426 -26.88 7.84 -30.82
N PHE A 427 -26.73 8.77 -29.88
CA PHE A 427 -27.32 8.66 -28.55
C PHE A 427 -28.46 9.66 -28.38
N PRO A 428 -29.59 9.26 -27.76
CA PRO A 428 -30.67 10.19 -27.45
C PRO A 428 -30.20 11.21 -26.41
N VAL A 429 -30.78 12.40 -26.48
CA VAL A 429 -30.53 13.43 -25.44
C VAL A 429 -31.17 12.98 -24.14
N HIS A 430 -30.37 12.95 -23.08
CA HIS A 430 -30.89 12.68 -21.74
C HIS A 430 -31.79 13.81 -21.29
N PRO A 431 -33.04 13.53 -20.93
CA PRO A 431 -34.03 14.61 -20.69
C PRO A 431 -33.88 15.29 -19.32
N LEU A 432 -33.32 14.61 -18.32
CA LEU A 432 -33.22 15.09 -16.93
C LEU A 432 -31.80 15.42 -16.51
N ASN A 433 -30.79 15.07 -17.32
CA ASN A 433 -29.39 15.26 -16.97
C ASN A 433 -28.63 15.91 -18.14
N PRO A 434 -27.64 16.78 -17.89
CA PRO A 434 -26.86 17.41 -18.97
C PRO A 434 -25.95 16.44 -19.71
N SER A 435 -25.79 15.22 -19.24
CA SER A 435 -24.95 14.17 -19.87
C SER A 435 -25.73 12.87 -20.05
N ASN A 436 -25.53 12.18 -21.18
CA ASN A 436 -25.92 10.79 -21.36
C ASN A 436 -24.72 9.90 -20.93
N PRO A 437 -24.81 9.10 -19.87
CA PRO A 437 -23.68 8.33 -19.34
C PRO A 437 -23.18 7.29 -20.33
N LEU A 438 -24.03 6.75 -21.20
CA LEU A 438 -23.64 5.77 -22.21
C LEU A 438 -22.89 6.42 -23.39
N GLU A 439 -23.27 7.63 -23.81
CA GLU A 439 -22.52 8.46 -24.77
C GLU A 439 -21.15 8.84 -24.17
N THR A 440 -21.11 9.20 -22.88
CA THR A 440 -19.88 9.51 -22.19
C THR A 440 -18.95 8.29 -22.11
N ALA A 441 -19.47 7.11 -21.76
CA ALA A 441 -18.65 5.88 -21.70
C ALA A 441 -18.10 5.46 -23.07
N GLU A 442 -18.78 5.83 -24.17
CA GLU A 442 -18.33 5.52 -25.53
C GLU A 442 -17.17 6.40 -25.98
N TYR A 443 -17.20 7.71 -25.67
CA TYR A 443 -16.32 8.69 -26.34
C TYR A 443 -15.39 9.47 -25.42
N PHE A 444 -15.60 9.42 -24.10
CA PHE A 444 -14.74 10.10 -23.14
C PHE A 444 -13.40 9.38 -22.99
N VAL A 445 -12.31 10.14 -22.98
CA VAL A 445 -10.96 9.61 -22.75
C VAL A 445 -10.44 10.08 -21.41
N ASN A 446 -9.91 9.16 -20.60
CA ASN A 446 -9.16 9.40 -19.37
C ASN A 446 -8.04 8.37 -19.27
N ASN A 447 -6.92 8.69 -19.88
CA ASN A 447 -5.76 7.80 -19.97
C ASN A 447 -4.63 8.28 -19.08
N GLU A 448 -3.94 7.33 -18.44
CA GLU A 448 -2.69 7.57 -17.72
C GLU A 448 -1.62 6.63 -18.25
N LEU A 449 -0.49 7.18 -18.63
CA LEU A 449 0.72 6.45 -19.04
C LEU A 449 1.83 6.75 -18.04
N THR A 450 2.42 5.72 -17.45
CA THR A 450 3.54 5.86 -16.50
C THR A 450 4.74 5.05 -16.97
N HIS A 451 5.91 5.69 -16.94
CA HIS A 451 7.21 5.07 -17.08
C HIS A 451 7.99 5.25 -15.78
N ARG A 452 8.47 4.15 -15.19
CA ARG A 452 9.23 4.18 -13.92
C ARG A 452 10.52 3.38 -14.02
N ALA A 453 11.56 3.91 -13.40
CA ALA A 453 12.84 3.24 -13.19
C ALA A 453 13.23 3.34 -11.72
N LEU A 454 13.28 2.20 -11.03
CA LEU A 454 13.75 2.08 -9.65
C LEU A 454 15.07 1.33 -9.66
N SER A 455 16.14 1.94 -9.13
CA SER A 455 17.46 1.31 -9.11
C SER A 455 18.13 1.48 -7.74
N ALA A 456 18.83 0.45 -7.29
CA ALA A 456 19.65 0.43 -6.10
C ALA A 456 21.03 -0.11 -6.41
N LEU A 457 22.05 0.53 -5.85
CA LEU A 457 23.42 0.05 -5.81
C LEU A 457 23.84 -0.10 -4.35
N ARG A 458 24.27 -1.29 -3.97
CA ARG A 458 24.78 -1.59 -2.63
C ARG A 458 26.22 -2.07 -2.71
N LEU A 459 27.05 -1.56 -1.83
CA LEU A 459 28.41 -2.00 -1.59
C LEU A 459 28.49 -2.50 -0.14
N ASP A 460 28.84 -3.75 0.04
CA ASP A 460 29.23 -4.35 1.32
C ASP A 460 30.75 -4.53 1.32
N TYR A 461 31.46 -3.91 2.26
CA TYR A 461 32.90 -3.99 2.37
C TYR A 461 33.31 -4.34 3.79
N ASN A 462 33.93 -5.51 3.94
CA ASN A 462 34.45 -5.95 5.23
C ASN A 462 35.79 -5.28 5.54
N LEU A 463 35.78 -4.38 6.53
CA LEU A 463 36.96 -3.63 6.97
C LEU A 463 37.86 -4.49 7.87
N LEU A 464 37.24 -5.26 8.78
CA LEU A 464 37.93 -6.09 9.75
C LEU A 464 37.12 -7.34 10.05
N ARG A 465 37.70 -8.49 9.95
CA ARG A 465 37.12 -9.77 10.32
C ARG A 465 38.04 -10.58 11.22
N SER A 466 37.55 -11.03 12.36
CA SER A 466 38.18 -11.97 13.25
C SER A 466 37.14 -12.97 13.77
N GLU A 467 37.53 -13.96 14.54
CA GLU A 467 36.60 -14.95 15.11
C GLU A 467 35.51 -14.32 15.97
N THR A 468 35.83 -13.26 16.69
CA THR A 468 34.91 -12.62 17.65
C THR A 468 34.45 -11.20 17.27
N MET A 469 35.00 -10.63 16.20
CA MET A 469 34.71 -9.25 15.80
C MET A 469 34.64 -9.12 14.28
N ASN A 470 33.60 -8.42 13.81
CA ASN A 470 33.42 -8.05 12.42
C ASN A 470 33.07 -6.58 12.31
N LEU A 471 33.73 -5.85 11.40
CA LEU A 471 33.43 -4.45 11.07
C LEU A 471 33.19 -4.33 9.58
N ASP A 472 31.95 -4.00 9.24
CA ASP A 472 31.49 -3.84 7.85
C ASP A 472 31.17 -2.39 7.55
N PHE A 473 31.56 -1.94 6.38
CA PHE A 473 31.10 -0.70 5.77
C PHE A 473 30.07 -1.04 4.70
N LEU A 474 28.88 -0.44 4.83
CA LEU A 474 27.78 -0.62 3.89
C LEU A 474 27.38 0.72 3.29
N ALA A 475 27.35 0.79 1.96
CA ALA A 475 26.84 1.95 1.24
C ALA A 475 25.67 1.52 0.35
N VAL A 476 24.58 2.26 0.42
CA VAL A 476 23.41 2.07 -0.45
C VAL A 476 23.12 3.39 -1.14
N ALA A 477 23.12 3.38 -2.47
CA ALA A 477 22.67 4.51 -3.29
C ALA A 477 21.45 4.08 -4.11
N GLY A 478 20.39 4.85 -4.06
CA GLY A 478 19.13 4.55 -4.73
C GLY A 478 18.60 5.73 -5.52
N ALA A 479 17.84 5.41 -6.58
CA ALA A 479 17.09 6.37 -7.36
C ALA A 479 15.74 5.75 -7.75
N ASP A 480 14.66 6.50 -7.53
CA ASP A 480 13.31 6.22 -7.98
C ASP A 480 12.84 7.37 -8.87
N PHE A 481 12.82 7.10 -10.16
CA PHE A 481 12.38 8.06 -11.18
C PHE A 481 11.09 7.56 -11.81
N TYR A 482 10.10 8.42 -11.95
CA TYR A 482 8.98 8.17 -12.84
C TYR A 482 8.56 9.43 -13.60
N ASN A 483 8.05 9.20 -14.81
CA ASN A 483 7.30 10.15 -15.62
C ASN A 483 5.88 9.61 -15.76
N GLN A 484 4.88 10.43 -15.43
CA GLN A 484 3.46 10.13 -15.58
C GLN A 484 2.83 11.16 -16.50
N GLU A 485 2.15 10.70 -17.53
CA GLU A 485 1.37 11.50 -18.44
C GLU A 485 -0.11 11.13 -18.30
N ASN A 486 -0.97 12.15 -18.16
CA ASN A 486 -2.41 11.97 -18.15
C ASN A 486 -3.03 12.77 -19.29
N GLU A 487 -3.94 12.12 -20.02
CA GLU A 487 -4.77 12.74 -21.06
C GLU A 487 -6.24 12.57 -20.68
N VAL A 488 -6.96 13.72 -20.57
CA VAL A 488 -8.42 13.72 -20.45
C VAL A 488 -8.97 14.46 -21.64
N PHE A 489 -9.89 13.84 -22.40
CA PHE A 489 -10.49 14.46 -23.56
C PHE A 489 -12.02 14.28 -23.57
N ILE A 490 -12.71 15.39 -23.71
CA ILE A 490 -14.16 15.46 -23.85
C ILE A 490 -14.47 15.99 -25.24
N PRO A 491 -14.94 15.16 -26.18
CA PRO A 491 -15.33 15.60 -27.50
C PRO A 491 -16.41 16.69 -27.48
N PRO A 492 -16.31 17.73 -28.35
CA PRO A 492 -17.27 18.83 -28.36
C PRO A 492 -18.71 18.43 -28.79
N PHE A 493 -18.87 17.24 -29.35
CA PHE A 493 -20.21 16.75 -29.75
C PHE A 493 -20.96 16.04 -28.61
N LEU A 494 -20.30 15.71 -27.46
CA LEU A 494 -20.99 15.12 -26.31
C LEU A 494 -22.08 16.03 -25.81
N GLN A 495 -23.17 15.45 -25.31
CA GLN A 495 -24.33 16.22 -24.81
C GLN A 495 -23.92 17.32 -23.84
N ILE A 496 -23.02 17.01 -22.90
CA ILE A 496 -22.50 17.93 -21.87
C ILE A 496 -21.73 19.13 -22.45
N GLU A 497 -21.16 19.01 -23.63
CA GLU A 497 -20.32 20.03 -24.28
C GLU A 497 -21.02 20.82 -25.37
N ARG A 498 -21.88 20.18 -26.17
CA ARG A 498 -22.40 20.73 -27.43
C ARG A 498 -23.15 22.07 -27.29
N SER A 499 -23.58 22.44 -26.08
CA SER A 499 -24.28 23.73 -25.82
C SER A 499 -23.36 24.79 -25.22
N LYS A 500 -22.08 24.50 -25.00
CA LYS A 500 -21.13 25.47 -24.47
C LYS A 500 -20.51 26.33 -25.58
N ASP A 501 -20.22 27.60 -25.26
CA ASP A 501 -19.55 28.51 -26.21
C ASP A 501 -18.16 28.01 -26.62
N GLU A 502 -17.44 27.35 -25.69
CA GLU A 502 -16.14 26.70 -25.90
C GLU A 502 -16.30 25.18 -25.74
N ALA A 503 -17.05 24.58 -26.65
CA ALA A 503 -17.34 23.14 -26.61
C ALA A 503 -16.09 22.29 -26.82
N GLY A 504 -16.03 21.19 -26.07
CA GLY A 504 -14.89 20.27 -26.03
C GLY A 504 -13.76 20.71 -25.16
N GLN A 505 -13.24 19.78 -24.37
CA GLN A 505 -12.15 20.04 -23.41
C GLN A 505 -11.04 19.00 -23.59
N SER A 506 -9.81 19.44 -23.44
CA SER A 506 -8.63 18.56 -23.37
C SER A 506 -7.76 18.97 -22.19
N VAL A 507 -7.36 17.99 -21.40
CA VAL A 507 -6.43 18.19 -20.29
C VAL A 507 -5.22 17.30 -20.51
N MET A 508 -4.04 17.88 -20.41
CA MET A 508 -2.78 17.16 -20.42
C MET A 508 -1.99 17.49 -19.14
N THR A 509 -1.66 16.46 -18.39
CA THR A 509 -0.79 16.60 -17.23
C THR A 509 0.45 15.77 -17.43
N THR A 510 1.62 16.38 -17.24
CA THR A 510 2.90 15.67 -17.23
C THR A 510 3.55 15.88 -15.85
N THR A 511 3.84 14.78 -15.18
CA THR A 511 4.48 14.79 -13.86
C THR A 511 5.76 13.98 -13.90
N ASP A 512 6.86 14.63 -13.56
CA ASP A 512 8.17 14.02 -13.35
C ASP A 512 8.47 13.97 -11.86
N ASN A 513 8.96 12.84 -11.37
CA ASN A 513 9.46 12.71 -10.01
C ASN A 513 10.82 12.02 -9.99
N LEU A 514 11.71 12.52 -9.20
CA LEU A 514 13.01 11.91 -8.91
C LEU A 514 13.29 11.93 -7.42
N ASN A 515 13.29 10.74 -6.82
CA ASN A 515 13.79 10.53 -5.46
C ASN A 515 15.18 9.93 -5.53
N THR A 516 16.13 10.49 -4.80
CA THR A 516 17.44 9.87 -4.61
C THR A 516 17.71 9.68 -3.13
N ASN A 517 18.39 8.60 -2.78
CA ASN A 517 18.85 8.38 -1.42
C ASN A 517 20.28 7.79 -1.41
N LEU A 518 21.03 8.18 -0.40
CA LEU A 518 22.37 7.68 -0.11
C LEU A 518 22.44 7.39 1.37
N SER A 519 22.76 6.14 1.72
CA SER A 519 23.01 5.70 3.10
C SER A 519 24.43 5.15 3.21
N LEU A 520 25.21 5.64 4.18
CA LEU A 520 26.55 5.15 4.49
C LEU A 520 26.56 4.68 5.94
N ASN A 521 26.92 3.41 6.17
CA ASN A 521 26.78 2.77 7.45
C ASN A 521 28.06 2.03 7.85
N LEU A 522 28.39 2.08 9.14
CA LEU A 522 29.37 1.20 9.79
C LEU A 522 28.62 0.24 10.71
N VAL A 523 28.82 -1.05 10.51
CA VAL A 523 28.24 -2.11 11.32
C VAL A 523 29.34 -2.88 12.02
N HIS A 524 29.38 -2.79 13.34
CA HIS A 524 30.33 -3.49 14.17
C HIS A 524 29.61 -4.61 14.93
N LYS A 525 29.98 -5.85 14.66
CA LYS A 525 29.48 -7.04 15.35
C LYS A 525 30.59 -7.60 16.23
N MET A 526 30.28 -7.84 17.52
CA MET A 526 31.23 -8.41 18.47
C MET A 526 30.56 -9.51 19.30
N LYS A 527 31.26 -10.63 19.44
CA LYS A 527 30.84 -11.77 20.28
C LYS A 527 31.81 -11.89 21.44
N MET A 528 31.27 -11.91 22.67
CA MET A 528 32.06 -11.99 23.90
C MET A 528 31.32 -12.79 24.94
N SER A 529 31.81 -14.02 25.23
CA SER A 529 31.39 -14.84 26.39
C SER A 529 29.88 -14.83 26.72
N GLY A 530 29.02 -15.18 25.73
CA GLY A 530 27.56 -15.16 25.86
C GLY A 530 26.87 -13.84 25.59
N LEU A 531 27.60 -12.81 25.21
CA LEU A 531 27.10 -11.50 24.77
C LEU A 531 27.39 -11.31 23.29
N ASN A 532 26.38 -10.90 22.53
CA ASN A 532 26.54 -10.47 21.14
C ASN A 532 26.13 -9.00 21.05
N PHE A 533 27.04 -8.20 20.53
CA PHE A 533 26.82 -6.77 20.27
C PHE A 533 26.72 -6.54 18.79
N ASN A 534 25.75 -5.70 18.35
CA ASN A 534 25.60 -5.23 16.99
C ASN A 534 25.41 -3.71 17.02
N THR A 535 26.51 -2.99 16.82
CA THR A 535 26.54 -1.54 16.82
C THR A 535 26.45 -1.03 15.39
N THR A 536 25.50 -0.18 15.10
CA THR A 536 25.36 0.48 13.80
C THR A 536 25.40 1.98 13.95
N ALA A 537 26.24 2.64 13.14
CA ALA A 537 26.23 4.10 13.01
C ALA A 537 26.17 4.48 11.53
N GLY A 538 25.36 5.46 11.20
CA GLY A 538 25.15 5.81 9.81
C GLY A 538 24.74 7.24 9.56
N ILE A 539 24.87 7.64 8.30
CA ILE A 539 24.39 8.91 7.75
C ILE A 539 23.50 8.61 6.55
N GLN A 540 22.46 9.39 6.38
CA GLN A 540 21.50 9.27 5.30
C GLN A 540 21.27 10.64 4.67
N TYR A 541 21.20 10.68 3.34
CA TYR A 541 20.86 11.86 2.55
C TYR A 541 19.82 11.50 1.52
N GLU A 542 18.75 12.29 1.44
CA GLU A 542 17.66 12.08 0.50
C GLU A 542 17.31 13.38 -0.21
N THR A 543 16.92 13.26 -1.49
CA THR A 543 16.31 14.34 -2.25
C THR A 543 15.00 13.86 -2.87
N TYR A 544 14.04 14.76 -2.90
CA TYR A 544 12.78 14.63 -3.59
C TYR A 544 12.63 15.81 -4.52
N ASP A 545 12.48 15.60 -5.82
CA ASP A 545 12.20 16.62 -6.83
C ASP A 545 10.99 16.16 -7.65
N TRP A 546 9.87 16.85 -7.45
CA TRP A 546 8.61 16.59 -8.13
C TRP A 546 8.20 17.81 -8.91
N ASN A 547 7.87 17.63 -10.19
CA ASN A 547 7.54 18.70 -11.12
C ASN A 547 6.31 18.28 -11.93
N SER A 548 5.26 19.08 -11.93
CA SER A 548 4.03 18.81 -12.67
C SER A 548 3.60 20.02 -13.49
N VAL A 549 3.35 19.79 -14.78
CA VAL A 549 2.78 20.77 -15.69
C VAL A 549 1.39 20.27 -16.10
N PHE A 550 0.41 21.11 -15.93
CA PHE A 550 -0.99 20.85 -16.22
C PHE A 550 -1.49 21.88 -17.25
N VAL A 551 -2.08 21.41 -18.34
CA VAL A 551 -2.67 22.25 -19.39
C VAL A 551 -4.14 21.88 -19.54
N HIS A 552 -5.04 22.85 -19.34
CA HIS A 552 -6.47 22.71 -19.59
C HIS A 552 -6.90 23.58 -20.77
N SER A 553 -7.43 22.97 -21.78
CA SER A 553 -7.82 23.58 -23.05
C SER A 553 -9.32 23.43 -23.28
N LYS A 554 -9.99 24.48 -23.79
CA LYS A 554 -11.42 24.52 -24.10
C LYS A 554 -11.67 25.00 -25.53
N GLY A 555 -12.84 24.64 -26.12
CA GLY A 555 -13.17 24.96 -27.47
C GLY A 555 -12.34 24.14 -28.46
N MET A 556 -12.39 22.82 -28.32
CA MET A 556 -11.61 21.87 -29.09
C MET A 556 -12.21 21.61 -30.46
N ILE A 557 -11.36 21.32 -31.44
CA ILE A 557 -11.79 20.81 -32.75
C ILE A 557 -12.20 19.33 -32.57
N PRO A 558 -13.35 18.86 -33.12
CA PRO A 558 -13.92 17.53 -32.82
C PRO A 558 -13.00 16.33 -33.02
N THR A 559 -11.98 16.43 -33.86
CA THR A 559 -11.07 15.32 -34.19
C THR A 559 -9.65 15.53 -33.67
N GLN A 560 -9.44 16.53 -32.83
CA GLN A 560 -8.11 16.88 -32.33
C GLN A 560 -8.09 16.82 -30.80
N THR A 561 -7.16 16.06 -30.24
CA THR A 561 -6.93 15.98 -28.80
C THR A 561 -5.79 16.89 -28.32
N ASN A 562 -4.98 17.40 -29.26
CA ASN A 562 -3.86 18.27 -28.96
C ASN A 562 -4.29 19.55 -28.24
N VAL A 563 -3.77 19.80 -27.05
CA VAL A 563 -4.11 20.93 -26.19
C VAL A 563 -3.86 22.31 -26.85
N ASP A 564 -3.00 22.40 -27.88
CA ASP A 564 -2.73 23.62 -28.62
C ASP A 564 -3.80 23.92 -29.73
N LYS A 565 -4.77 23.03 -29.95
CA LYS A 565 -5.85 23.15 -30.95
C LYS A 565 -7.18 23.58 -30.31
N ALA A 566 -7.09 24.47 -29.33
CA ALA A 566 -8.22 24.98 -28.57
C ALA A 566 -8.36 26.51 -28.74
N SER A 567 -9.57 27.02 -28.44
CA SER A 567 -9.81 28.47 -28.45
C SER A 567 -9.26 29.15 -27.21
N SER A 568 -9.19 28.47 -26.08
CA SER A 568 -8.60 28.98 -24.84
C SER A 568 -7.78 27.91 -24.11
N GLN A 569 -6.78 28.36 -23.35
CA GLN A 569 -5.88 27.49 -22.61
C GLN A 569 -5.54 28.10 -21.26
N ALA A 570 -5.45 27.24 -20.21
CA ALA A 570 -4.92 27.57 -18.91
C ALA A 570 -3.76 26.61 -18.59
N VAL A 571 -2.65 27.19 -18.14
CA VAL A 571 -1.44 26.42 -17.83
C VAL A 571 -1.10 26.61 -16.37
N TYR A 572 -0.87 25.51 -15.68
CA TYR A 572 -0.46 25.48 -14.28
C TYR A 572 0.84 24.68 -14.16
N HIS A 573 1.73 25.18 -13.32
CA HIS A 573 3.03 24.56 -13.08
C HIS A 573 3.28 24.53 -11.58
N ASP A 574 3.41 23.33 -11.02
CA ASP A 574 3.76 23.14 -9.61
C ASP A 574 5.04 22.35 -9.47
N ARG A 575 5.86 22.75 -8.51
CA ARG A 575 7.14 22.11 -8.19
C ARG A 575 7.32 21.98 -6.70
N LYS A 576 7.75 20.79 -6.27
CA LYS A 576 8.05 20.47 -4.89
C LYS A 576 9.46 19.92 -4.80
N MET A 577 10.27 20.50 -3.94
CA MET A 577 11.64 20.04 -3.68
C MET A 577 11.80 19.86 -2.17
N ARG A 578 12.42 18.73 -1.78
CA ARG A 578 12.76 18.44 -0.39
C ARG A 578 14.14 17.81 -0.31
N GLN A 579 14.89 18.17 0.73
CA GLN A 579 16.17 17.59 1.06
C GLN A 579 16.17 17.23 2.54
N ASP A 580 16.51 15.99 2.85
CA ASP A 580 16.54 15.46 4.20
C ASP A 580 17.91 14.86 4.50
N ARG A 581 18.38 15.06 5.75
CA ARG A 581 19.67 14.57 6.23
C ARG A 581 19.46 13.92 7.59
N GLY A 582 19.81 12.65 7.71
CA GLY A 582 19.74 11.87 8.93
C GLY A 582 21.11 11.42 9.40
N ILE A 583 21.31 11.41 10.72
CA ILE A 583 22.39 10.69 11.37
C ILE A 583 21.80 9.75 12.40
N PHE A 584 22.32 8.55 12.55
CA PHE A 584 21.79 7.62 13.53
C PHE A 584 22.87 6.74 14.15
N PHE A 585 22.56 6.26 15.32
CA PHE A 585 23.31 5.27 16.07
C PHE A 585 22.34 4.25 16.63
N GLN A 586 22.70 2.98 16.56
CA GLN A 586 21.92 1.87 17.15
C GLN A 586 22.88 0.88 17.79
N GLU A 587 22.52 0.41 18.98
CA GLU A 587 23.20 -0.65 19.70
C GLU A 587 22.17 -1.76 19.99
N GLU A 588 22.50 -2.98 19.63
CA GLU A 588 21.71 -4.17 19.89
C GLU A 588 22.57 -5.15 20.68
N VAL A 589 22.05 -5.64 21.80
CA VAL A 589 22.74 -6.58 22.66
C VAL A 589 21.89 -7.82 22.87
N THR A 590 22.44 -8.97 22.56
CA THR A 590 21.82 -10.28 22.87
C THR A 590 22.64 -10.94 23.98
N VAL A 591 21.98 -11.33 25.06
CA VAL A 591 22.57 -12.03 26.22
C VAL A 591 22.12 -13.49 26.20
N GLY A 592 23.05 -14.39 25.93
CA GLY A 592 22.70 -15.79 25.68
C GLY A 592 21.84 -15.91 24.40
N GLU A 593 20.76 -16.64 24.50
CA GLU A 593 19.72 -16.76 23.46
C GLU A 593 18.39 -16.14 23.89
N ASP A 594 18.30 -15.70 25.15
CA ASP A 594 17.03 -15.40 25.80
C ASP A 594 16.73 -13.90 25.90
N LEU A 595 17.72 -13.05 26.16
CA LEU A 595 17.51 -11.62 26.34
C LEU A 595 18.07 -10.82 25.15
N TYR A 596 17.22 -10.02 24.54
CA TYR A 596 17.61 -9.04 23.55
C TYR A 596 17.22 -7.64 24.03
N ALA A 597 18.12 -6.69 23.86
CA ALA A 597 17.88 -5.28 24.13
C ALA A 597 18.44 -4.43 22.98
N ALA A 598 17.72 -3.39 22.62
CA ALA A 598 18.11 -2.44 21.58
C ALA A 598 17.94 -1.01 22.08
N PHE A 599 18.89 -0.16 21.74
CA PHE A 599 18.81 1.28 21.91
C PHE A 599 19.17 1.96 20.58
N SER A 600 18.44 2.98 20.16
CA SER A 600 18.84 3.80 19.04
C SER A 600 18.53 5.28 19.28
N MET A 601 19.27 6.13 18.58
CA MET A 601 19.07 7.56 18.53
C MET A 601 19.27 8.03 17.08
N ARG A 602 18.28 8.72 16.55
CA ARG A 602 18.34 9.32 15.22
C ARG A 602 18.10 10.82 15.28
N GLY A 603 18.84 11.56 14.49
CA GLY A 603 18.66 13.01 14.37
C GLY A 603 18.49 13.43 12.92
N ASP A 604 17.36 14.06 12.60
CA ASP A 604 16.98 14.48 11.25
C ASP A 604 16.95 16.01 11.09
N VAL A 605 17.27 16.45 9.89
CA VAL A 605 17.15 17.83 9.42
C VAL A 605 16.42 17.79 8.08
N SER A 606 15.42 18.65 7.88
CA SER A 606 14.67 18.73 6.62
C SER A 606 14.55 20.17 6.11
N SER A 607 14.61 20.32 4.79
CA SER A 607 14.35 21.61 4.13
C SER A 607 12.91 22.09 4.28
N THR A 608 11.96 21.24 4.72
CA THR A 608 10.55 21.63 4.93
C THR A 608 10.29 22.23 6.30
N MET A 609 11.19 22.05 7.28
CA MET A 609 11.11 22.68 8.60
C MET A 609 11.28 24.20 8.52
N GLY A 610 10.70 24.93 9.43
CA GLY A 610 10.91 26.38 9.59
C GLY A 610 12.38 26.68 9.75
N ASP A 611 13.02 26.16 10.79
CA ASP A 611 14.48 26.16 10.94
C ASP A 611 15.11 24.96 10.25
N THR A 612 15.72 25.21 9.09
CA THR A 612 16.34 24.18 8.25
C THR A 612 17.69 23.67 8.77
N GLU A 613 18.21 24.21 9.86
CA GLU A 613 19.44 23.74 10.51
C GLU A 613 19.16 23.05 11.86
N ALA A 614 17.94 23.19 12.39
CA ALA A 614 17.51 22.50 13.60
C ALA A 614 17.49 20.97 13.36
N ARG A 615 17.95 20.23 14.35
CA ARG A 615 17.99 18.78 14.31
C ARG A 615 17.00 18.19 15.31
N GLU A 616 16.00 17.48 14.79
CA GLU A 616 15.04 16.76 15.60
C GLU A 616 15.55 15.36 15.95
N TRP A 617 15.45 15.00 17.23
CA TRP A 617 16.01 13.75 17.76
C TRP A 617 14.90 12.77 18.13
N TYR A 618 15.10 11.51 17.72
CA TYR A 618 14.15 10.41 17.88
C TYR A 618 14.83 9.22 18.58
N PRO A 619 14.65 9.10 19.92
CA PRO A 619 15.16 7.96 20.68
C PRO A 619 14.28 6.73 20.51
N LYS A 620 14.91 5.55 20.68
CA LYS A 620 14.24 4.24 20.77
C LYS A 620 14.92 3.38 21.82
N ALA A 621 14.13 2.64 22.58
CA ALA A 621 14.59 1.57 23.48
C ALA A 621 13.62 0.38 23.37
N ALA A 622 14.16 -0.83 23.28
CA ALA A 622 13.33 -2.02 23.17
C ALA A 622 13.99 -3.19 23.88
N VAL A 623 13.20 -4.07 24.45
CA VAL A 623 13.67 -5.28 25.16
C VAL A 623 12.73 -6.43 24.87
N SER A 624 13.29 -7.63 24.64
CA SER A 624 12.52 -8.88 24.65
C SER A 624 13.23 -9.93 25.49
N TYR A 625 12.44 -10.74 26.17
CA TYR A 625 12.93 -11.82 27.01
C TYR A 625 12.18 -13.11 26.71
N GLN A 626 12.95 -14.14 26.32
CA GLN A 626 12.47 -15.50 26.12
C GLN A 626 12.48 -16.23 27.46
N LEU A 627 11.32 -16.62 27.93
CA LEU A 627 11.17 -17.47 29.13
C LEU A 627 11.30 -18.97 28.76
N GLY A 628 11.28 -19.30 27.48
CA GLY A 628 11.31 -20.66 27.01
C GLY A 628 10.08 -21.46 27.42
N GLU A 629 10.27 -22.73 27.74
CA GLU A 629 9.20 -23.64 28.17
C GLU A 629 8.81 -23.33 29.62
N VAL A 630 7.58 -22.85 29.84
CA VAL A 630 7.07 -22.46 31.15
C VAL A 630 5.63 -22.95 31.34
N SER A 631 5.42 -23.91 32.25
CA SER A 631 4.09 -24.45 32.59
C SER A 631 3.36 -25.04 31.38
N VAL A 632 2.34 -24.36 30.87
CA VAL A 632 1.53 -24.79 29.68
C VAL A 632 2.06 -24.24 28.36
N PHE A 633 3.07 -23.38 28.43
CA PHE A 633 3.66 -22.75 27.25
C PHE A 633 4.87 -23.55 26.79
N ASP A 634 4.89 -23.94 25.51
CA ASP A 634 6.07 -24.53 24.87
C ASP A 634 7.16 -23.46 24.68
N ASN A 635 6.74 -22.22 24.48
CA ASN A 635 7.57 -21.04 24.43
C ASN A 635 6.76 -19.82 24.86
N LEU A 636 7.38 -18.93 25.63
CA LEU A 636 6.80 -17.64 26.05
C LEU A 636 7.85 -16.54 25.91
N LYS A 637 7.53 -15.52 25.11
CA LYS A 637 8.34 -14.29 24.95
C LYS A 637 7.54 -13.10 25.46
N LEU A 638 8.17 -12.28 26.26
CA LEU A 638 7.66 -10.96 26.66
C LEU A 638 8.49 -9.88 25.99
N ARG A 639 7.84 -8.81 25.53
CA ARG A 639 8.50 -7.70 24.85
C ARG A 639 7.92 -6.36 25.28
N GLY A 640 8.78 -5.34 25.25
CA GLY A 640 8.39 -3.97 25.51
C GLY A 640 9.25 -3.04 24.68
N ALA A 641 8.66 -1.99 24.15
CA ALA A 641 9.36 -1.02 23.34
C ALA A 641 8.82 0.40 23.57
N TYR A 642 9.73 1.35 23.46
CA TYR A 642 9.49 2.78 23.41
C TYR A 642 10.18 3.36 22.20
N GLY A 643 9.52 4.24 21.47
CA GLY A 643 10.13 4.93 20.34
C GLY A 643 9.47 6.24 20.00
N GLN A 644 10.26 7.14 19.41
CA GLN A 644 9.78 8.38 18.86
C GLN A 644 10.07 8.45 17.38
N THR A 645 9.14 9.05 16.63
CA THR A 645 9.28 9.40 15.21
C THR A 645 8.67 10.79 14.99
N GLY A 646 8.78 11.31 13.79
CA GLY A 646 8.15 12.56 13.41
C GLY A 646 7.35 12.43 12.12
N ASN A 647 6.56 13.47 11.83
CA ASN A 647 5.95 13.71 10.53
C ASN A 647 6.30 15.11 10.05
N MET A 648 6.93 15.19 8.87
CA MET A 648 7.47 16.45 8.37
C MET A 648 6.36 17.38 7.84
N PRO A 649 6.51 18.71 8.00
CA PRO A 649 5.62 19.68 7.37
C PRO A 649 5.60 19.52 5.84
N GLN A 650 4.47 19.87 5.24
CA GLN A 650 4.34 19.92 3.78
C GLN A 650 5.32 20.94 3.19
N THR A 651 5.78 20.71 1.95
CA THR A 651 6.86 21.44 1.28
C THR A 651 6.68 22.96 1.27
N LYS A 652 5.44 23.45 1.26
CA LYS A 652 5.12 24.90 1.18
C LYS A 652 4.64 25.48 2.52
N ALA A 653 4.45 24.66 3.56
CA ALA A 653 3.81 25.07 4.81
C ALA A 653 4.53 26.21 5.53
N LYS A 654 5.84 26.39 5.35
CA LYS A 654 6.59 27.47 5.95
C LYS A 654 6.55 28.80 5.20
N TYR A 655 6.05 28.81 3.95
CA TYR A 655 6.07 30.00 3.09
C TYR A 655 4.67 30.52 2.80
N THR A 656 4.43 31.82 2.95
CA THR A 656 3.31 32.48 2.31
C THR A 656 3.65 32.64 0.83
N THR A 657 3.03 31.84 -0.02
CA THR A 657 3.28 31.87 -1.47
C THR A 657 2.63 33.11 -2.11
N LEU A 658 3.11 33.49 -3.28
CA LEU A 658 2.55 34.60 -4.04
C LEU A 658 1.81 34.08 -5.27
N SER A 659 0.62 34.59 -5.51
CA SER A 659 -0.20 34.32 -6.69
C SER A 659 -0.21 35.51 -7.61
N SER A 660 -0.20 35.28 -8.94
CA SER A 660 -0.37 36.36 -9.91
C SER A 660 -1.81 36.89 -9.86
N SER A 661 -1.95 38.19 -9.90
CA SER A 661 -3.26 38.86 -9.94
C SER A 661 -3.22 40.04 -10.89
N ASN A 662 -4.33 40.31 -11.56
CA ASN A 662 -4.55 41.50 -12.37
C ASN A 662 -5.50 42.41 -11.64
N ILE A 663 -4.99 43.55 -11.17
CA ILE A 663 -5.79 44.56 -10.45
C ILE A 663 -5.88 45.83 -11.33
N GLY A 664 -7.07 46.11 -11.87
CA GLY A 664 -7.29 47.27 -12.69
C GLY A 664 -6.46 47.33 -13.98
N GLY A 665 -6.12 46.18 -14.55
CA GLY A 665 -5.29 46.05 -15.77
C GLY A 665 -3.77 46.01 -15.51
N ILE A 666 -3.36 46.06 -14.25
CA ILE A 666 -1.93 45.98 -13.85
C ILE A 666 -1.68 44.58 -13.27
N ASN A 667 -0.75 43.84 -13.88
CA ASN A 667 -0.31 42.54 -13.37
C ASN A 667 0.60 42.74 -12.15
N GLY A 668 0.33 42.02 -11.11
CA GLY A 668 1.08 42.04 -9.85
C GLY A 668 1.10 40.67 -9.16
N LEU A 669 1.73 40.63 -8.01
CA LEU A 669 1.72 39.48 -7.12
C LEU A 669 0.96 39.82 -5.85
N VAL A 670 0.09 38.93 -5.43
CA VAL A 670 -0.64 39.03 -4.16
C VAL A 670 -0.27 37.82 -3.30
N PRO A 671 -0.24 37.96 -1.96
CA PRO A 671 -0.10 36.80 -1.08
C PRO A 671 -1.20 35.79 -1.36
N SER A 672 -0.88 34.50 -1.27
CA SER A 672 -1.88 33.42 -1.33
C SER A 672 -2.85 33.55 -0.15
N SER A 673 -4.03 32.98 -0.31
CA SER A 673 -5.03 32.93 0.77
C SER A 673 -4.60 32.04 1.95
N THR A 674 -3.49 31.31 1.87
CA THR A 674 -2.92 30.52 2.95
C THR A 674 -1.61 31.14 3.42
N LEU A 675 -1.54 31.48 4.68
CA LEU A 675 -0.32 31.99 5.33
C LEU A 675 0.61 30.83 5.70
N GLY A 676 1.87 30.95 5.33
CA GLY A 676 2.93 30.05 5.79
C GLY A 676 3.38 30.36 7.21
N ASN A 677 3.93 29.35 7.89
CA ASN A 677 4.50 29.49 9.21
C ASN A 677 6.04 29.29 9.13
N PRO A 678 6.85 30.37 9.25
CA PRO A 678 8.29 30.25 9.17
C PRO A 678 8.92 29.49 10.34
N ASP A 679 8.19 29.28 11.43
CA ASP A 679 8.64 28.54 12.63
C ASP A 679 8.07 27.13 12.72
N ILE A 680 7.47 26.62 11.65
CA ILE A 680 6.79 25.31 11.64
C ILE A 680 7.74 24.17 11.96
N LYS A 681 7.30 23.27 12.83
CA LYS A 681 8.04 22.09 13.30
C LYS A 681 7.40 20.80 12.80
N PRO A 682 8.14 19.68 12.79
CA PRO A 682 7.53 18.36 12.60
C PRO A 682 6.58 18.01 13.76
N GLU A 683 5.53 17.25 13.47
CA GLU A 683 4.77 16.53 14.48
C GLU A 683 5.67 15.49 15.15
N ARG A 684 5.44 15.19 16.42
CA ARG A 684 6.19 14.20 17.19
C ARG A 684 5.29 13.09 17.69
N THR A 685 5.52 11.89 17.20
CA THR A 685 4.82 10.69 17.68
C THR A 685 5.69 9.94 18.68
N THR A 686 5.15 9.68 19.86
CA THR A 686 5.74 8.84 20.92
C THR A 686 4.89 7.59 21.06
N GLU A 687 5.50 6.40 21.06
CA GLU A 687 4.80 5.13 21.22
C GLU A 687 5.39 4.30 22.33
N LEU A 688 4.51 3.72 23.14
CA LEU A 688 4.78 2.64 24.09
C LEU A 688 4.09 1.37 23.60
N GLU A 689 4.82 0.27 23.56
CA GLU A 689 4.33 -1.04 23.13
C GLU A 689 4.70 -2.11 24.16
N PHE A 690 3.74 -2.97 24.50
CA PHE A 690 3.94 -4.18 25.28
C PHE A 690 3.35 -5.37 24.53
N GLY A 691 4.07 -6.49 24.51
CA GLY A 691 3.62 -7.69 23.83
C GLY A 691 3.99 -8.97 24.53
N ALA A 692 3.22 -10.00 24.23
CA ALA A 692 3.47 -11.37 24.64
C ALA A 692 3.24 -12.30 23.43
N ASP A 693 4.24 -13.11 23.12
CA ASP A 693 4.17 -14.09 22.05
C ASP A 693 4.40 -15.47 22.68
N PHE A 694 3.49 -16.41 22.43
CA PHE A 694 3.60 -17.75 23.04
C PHE A 694 3.02 -18.85 22.13
N SER A 695 3.48 -20.07 22.40
CA SER A 695 2.95 -21.30 21.82
C SER A 695 2.55 -22.29 22.89
N VAL A 696 1.56 -23.13 22.60
CA VAL A 696 1.04 -24.14 23.51
C VAL A 696 0.78 -25.46 22.80
N MET A 697 0.79 -26.55 23.58
CA MET A 697 0.44 -27.91 23.13
C MET A 697 1.27 -28.39 21.93
N GLY A 698 2.61 -28.26 22.04
CA GLY A 698 3.52 -28.71 20.96
C GLY A 698 3.37 -27.97 19.64
N GLY A 699 2.99 -26.68 19.71
CA GLY A 699 2.79 -25.85 18.53
C GLY A 699 1.39 -25.92 17.91
N LEU A 700 0.41 -26.55 18.57
CA LEU A 700 -0.99 -26.54 18.14
C LEU A 700 -1.51 -25.12 17.97
N ALA A 701 -1.21 -24.26 18.95
CA ALA A 701 -1.63 -22.87 18.90
C ALA A 701 -0.46 -21.92 19.17
N THR A 702 -0.40 -20.85 18.38
CA THR A 702 0.50 -19.71 18.55
C THR A 702 -0.30 -18.44 18.73
N VAL A 703 0.12 -17.58 19.66
CA VAL A 703 -0.55 -16.30 19.91
C VAL A 703 0.52 -15.22 19.95
N GLU A 704 0.26 -14.14 19.22
CA GLU A 704 0.98 -12.87 19.34
C GLU A 704 -0.02 -11.81 19.80
N ALA A 705 0.24 -11.17 20.94
CA ALA A 705 -0.61 -10.13 21.49
C ALA A 705 0.20 -8.86 21.68
N THR A 706 -0.32 -7.73 21.26
CA THR A 706 0.31 -6.41 21.40
C THR A 706 -0.69 -5.39 21.90
N LEU A 707 -0.33 -4.68 22.97
CA LEU A 707 -0.98 -3.47 23.43
C LEU A 707 -0.07 -2.29 23.11
N TYR A 708 -0.63 -1.20 22.57
CA TYR A 708 0.14 0.00 22.27
C TYR A 708 -0.64 1.27 22.62
N GLN A 709 0.11 2.31 22.94
CA GLN A 709 -0.36 3.67 23.11
C GLN A 709 0.56 4.59 22.30
N GLN A 710 -0.05 5.41 21.45
CA GLN A 710 0.63 6.46 20.69
C GLN A 710 0.14 7.82 21.18
N SER A 711 1.07 8.75 21.43
CA SER A 711 0.79 10.16 21.70
C SER A 711 1.46 10.99 20.63
N ILE A 712 0.70 11.89 20.01
CA ILE A 712 1.16 12.76 18.93
C ILE A 712 1.04 14.20 19.39
N GLU A 713 2.16 14.91 19.41
CA GLU A 713 2.29 16.29 19.85
C GLU A 713 2.65 17.21 18.68
N ASP A 714 2.44 18.52 18.85
CA ASP A 714 2.74 19.55 17.84
C ASP A 714 2.05 19.27 16.49
N LEU A 715 0.78 18.78 16.50
CA LEU A 715 0.01 18.55 15.28
C LEU A 715 0.09 19.73 14.33
N ILE A 716 0.27 19.45 13.04
CA ILE A 716 0.27 20.47 11.99
C ILE A 716 -1.17 20.70 11.57
N LEU A 717 -1.66 21.94 11.84
CA LEU A 717 -3.04 22.34 11.59
C LEU A 717 -3.08 23.35 10.45
N LEU A 718 -4.14 23.25 9.62
CA LEU A 718 -4.53 24.30 8.69
C LEU A 718 -5.78 24.98 9.23
N VAL A 719 -5.60 26.14 9.82
CA VAL A 719 -6.61 26.82 10.63
C VAL A 719 -7.19 27.99 9.86
N ASP A 720 -8.51 28.17 9.95
CA ASP A 720 -9.21 29.30 9.35
C ASP A 720 -8.79 30.63 10.01
N GLU A 721 -8.57 31.64 9.19
CA GLU A 721 -8.17 32.96 9.62
C GLU A 721 -9.33 33.93 9.62
N ALA A 722 -9.26 34.92 10.50
CA ALA A 722 -10.25 36.01 10.48
C ALA A 722 -10.16 36.78 9.16
N PRO A 723 -11.29 37.11 8.49
CA PRO A 723 -11.29 37.84 7.22
C PRO A 723 -10.49 39.14 7.21
N SER A 724 -10.27 39.73 8.37
CA SER A 724 -9.46 40.97 8.56
C SER A 724 -7.95 40.73 8.37
N SER A 725 -7.49 39.50 8.42
CA SER A 725 -6.08 39.12 8.15
C SER A 725 -5.75 39.22 6.67
N GLY A 726 -6.76 39.19 5.78
CA GLY A 726 -6.60 39.09 4.34
C GLY A 726 -6.21 37.70 3.85
N ALA A 727 -6.24 36.68 4.70
CA ALA A 727 -6.01 35.28 4.40
C ALA A 727 -7.23 34.44 4.75
N SER A 728 -7.37 33.28 4.14
CA SER A 728 -8.40 32.29 4.48
C SER A 728 -7.92 31.33 5.57
N ASN A 729 -6.66 30.90 5.49
CA ASN A 729 -6.10 29.89 6.38
C ASN A 729 -4.64 30.22 6.73
N SER A 730 -4.15 29.61 7.81
CA SER A 730 -2.73 29.61 8.20
C SER A 730 -2.26 28.23 8.66
N TRP A 731 -0.96 27.94 8.42
CA TRP A 731 -0.30 26.76 8.97
C TRP A 731 0.17 27.03 10.40
N GLN A 732 -0.19 26.14 11.32
CA GLN A 732 0.21 26.25 12.73
C GLN A 732 0.59 24.87 13.29
N ASN A 733 1.53 24.84 14.28
CA ASN A 733 1.66 23.70 15.15
C ASN A 733 0.77 23.89 16.37
N GLY A 734 -0.02 22.89 16.73
CA GLY A 734 -0.86 22.98 17.93
C GLY A 734 -1.81 21.77 18.05
N GLY A 735 -2.01 21.35 19.28
CA GLY A 735 -2.85 20.20 19.58
C GLY A 735 -2.08 18.93 19.80
N GLU A 736 -2.78 18.00 20.43
CA GLU A 736 -2.28 16.69 20.80
C GLU A 736 -3.36 15.64 20.48
N MET A 737 -2.94 14.44 20.12
CA MET A 737 -3.82 13.31 19.83
C MET A 737 -3.26 12.05 20.45
N GLU A 738 -4.11 11.18 20.96
CA GLU A 738 -3.73 9.88 21.51
C GLU A 738 -4.46 8.76 20.78
N THR A 739 -3.76 7.65 20.55
CA THR A 739 -4.35 6.42 20.00
C THR A 739 -3.96 5.24 20.85
N ASN A 740 -4.95 4.47 21.33
CA ASN A 740 -4.80 3.25 22.07
C ASN A 740 -5.26 2.07 21.23
N GLY A 741 -4.54 0.94 21.26
CA GLY A 741 -4.93 -0.21 20.45
C GLY A 741 -4.47 -1.55 20.97
N LEU A 742 -5.19 -2.58 20.51
CA LEU A 742 -4.92 -4.00 20.74
C LEU A 742 -4.80 -4.73 19.41
N GLU A 743 -3.73 -5.49 19.25
CA GLU A 743 -3.50 -6.38 18.13
C GLU A 743 -3.36 -7.82 18.63
N LEU A 744 -4.07 -8.76 18.01
CA LEU A 744 -3.98 -10.19 18.29
C LEU A 744 -3.79 -10.95 16.97
N ALA A 745 -2.85 -11.90 16.98
CA ALA A 745 -2.73 -12.90 15.91
C ALA A 745 -2.74 -14.30 16.56
N LEU A 746 -3.57 -15.18 16.02
CA LEU A 746 -3.73 -16.56 16.48
C LEU A 746 -3.44 -17.49 15.30
N GLY A 747 -2.40 -18.30 15.40
CA GLY A 747 -2.13 -19.42 14.53
C GLY A 747 -2.63 -20.72 15.15
N LEU A 748 -3.27 -21.57 14.36
CA LEU A 748 -3.68 -22.92 14.78
C LEU A 748 -3.18 -23.94 13.75
N ASN A 749 -2.49 -24.98 14.21
CA ASN A 749 -2.06 -26.10 13.42
C ASN A 749 -2.55 -27.42 14.06
N PRO A 750 -3.79 -27.87 13.75
CA PRO A 750 -4.33 -29.10 14.31
C PRO A 750 -3.49 -30.36 13.98
N THR A 751 -2.78 -30.35 12.88
CA THR A 751 -1.98 -31.49 12.40
C THR A 751 -0.70 -31.70 13.22
N SER A 752 -0.29 -30.73 14.01
CA SER A 752 0.82 -30.88 14.97
C SER A 752 0.52 -31.91 16.08
N LEU A 753 -0.77 -32.16 16.40
CA LEU A 753 -1.21 -33.08 17.45
C LEU A 753 -1.96 -34.30 16.92
N ILE A 754 -2.66 -34.18 15.82
CA ILE A 754 -3.58 -35.20 15.30
C ILE A 754 -3.17 -35.55 13.88
N ASP A 755 -2.82 -36.81 13.66
CA ASP A 755 -2.63 -37.31 12.29
C ASP A 755 -4.02 -37.39 11.60
N LEU A 756 -4.25 -36.47 10.65
CA LEU A 756 -5.47 -36.38 9.85
C LEU A 756 -5.36 -37.15 8.51
N GLY A 757 -4.49 -38.17 8.44
CA GLY A 757 -4.36 -39.05 7.29
C GLY A 757 -3.70 -38.35 6.08
N GLY A 758 -2.72 -37.50 6.34
CA GLY A 758 -1.98 -36.76 5.30
C GLY A 758 -2.61 -35.43 4.92
N LEU A 759 -3.60 -34.93 5.67
CA LEU A 759 -4.09 -33.56 5.58
C LEU A 759 -3.19 -32.67 6.43
N ASP A 760 -2.58 -31.65 5.82
CA ASP A 760 -1.98 -30.52 6.52
C ASP A 760 -2.99 -29.39 6.60
N TRP A 761 -3.23 -28.84 7.82
CA TRP A 761 -4.22 -27.82 8.06
C TRP A 761 -3.67 -26.72 8.93
N ASN A 762 -3.57 -25.53 8.36
CA ASN A 762 -3.10 -24.31 9.02
C ASN A 762 -4.20 -23.25 9.01
N MET A 763 -4.46 -22.65 10.16
CA MET A 763 -5.39 -21.54 10.33
C MET A 763 -4.64 -20.34 10.89
N HIS A 764 -4.95 -19.16 10.40
CA HIS A 764 -4.43 -17.90 10.92
C HIS A 764 -5.57 -16.90 11.07
N MET A 765 -5.70 -16.32 12.25
CA MET A 765 -6.71 -15.31 12.57
C MET A 765 -6.02 -14.06 13.08
N THR A 766 -6.42 -12.89 12.58
CA THR A 766 -5.98 -11.60 13.11
C THR A 766 -7.19 -10.83 13.61
N TYR A 767 -7.01 -10.17 14.75
CA TYR A 767 -7.99 -9.24 15.33
C TYR A 767 -7.26 -7.97 15.72
N TYR A 768 -7.85 -6.81 15.45
CA TYR A 768 -7.35 -5.57 16.01
C TYR A 768 -8.46 -4.54 16.21
N THR A 769 -8.24 -3.69 17.21
CA THR A 769 -9.02 -2.49 17.48
C THR A 769 -8.09 -1.34 17.84
N ASN A 770 -8.50 -0.12 17.49
CA ASN A 770 -7.85 1.09 17.93
C ASN A 770 -8.88 2.22 18.12
N GLU A 771 -8.59 3.09 19.04
CA GLU A 771 -9.38 4.29 19.34
C GLU A 771 -8.44 5.49 19.37
N SER A 772 -8.79 6.53 18.60
CA SER A 772 -8.03 7.77 18.50
C SER A 772 -8.88 8.93 19.03
N GLU A 773 -8.26 9.81 19.81
CA GLU A 773 -8.91 10.98 20.41
C GLU A 773 -8.02 12.21 20.27
N VAL A 774 -8.60 13.36 19.94
CA VAL A 774 -7.95 14.67 20.03
C VAL A 774 -7.96 15.10 21.51
N THR A 775 -6.82 14.97 22.18
CA THR A 775 -6.72 15.22 23.63
C THR A 775 -6.55 16.69 23.99
N LYS A 776 -6.10 17.50 23.01
CA LYS A 776 -5.93 18.94 23.20
C LYS A 776 -5.93 19.67 21.86
N LEU A 777 -6.57 20.85 21.81
CA LEU A 777 -6.48 21.81 20.71
C LEU A 777 -5.97 23.16 21.21
N THR A 778 -5.13 23.82 20.42
CA THR A 778 -4.66 25.18 20.68
C THR A 778 -5.48 26.24 19.95
N VAL A 779 -6.47 25.79 19.17
CA VAL A 779 -7.37 26.60 18.35
C VAL A 779 -8.82 26.22 18.64
N ASP A 780 -9.77 27.04 18.23
CA ASP A 780 -11.19 26.71 18.35
C ASP A 780 -11.53 25.45 17.53
N PRO A 781 -12.49 24.63 17.95
CA PRO A 781 -12.94 23.47 17.19
C PRO A 781 -13.37 23.86 15.77
N TYR A 782 -12.98 23.08 14.76
CA TYR A 782 -13.23 23.40 13.35
C TYR A 782 -13.61 22.15 12.53
N ASN A 783 -14.20 22.39 11.37
CA ASN A 783 -14.53 21.30 10.43
C ASN A 783 -13.39 21.15 9.41
N TYR A 784 -13.05 19.91 9.08
CA TYR A 784 -11.96 19.58 8.15
C TYR A 784 -12.28 18.33 7.34
N GLY A 785 -12.05 18.36 6.03
CA GLY A 785 -12.37 17.23 5.13
C GLY A 785 -13.87 17.13 4.83
N GLY A 786 -14.27 16.11 4.07
CA GLY A 786 -15.65 15.95 3.60
C GLY A 786 -16.10 17.10 2.69
N PHE A 787 -17.36 17.50 2.87
CA PHE A 787 -18.00 18.58 2.10
C PHE A 787 -18.53 19.69 3.00
N ALA A 788 -19.50 20.47 2.50
CA ALA A 788 -20.21 21.43 3.34
C ALA A 788 -21.01 20.69 4.43
N THR A 789 -21.23 21.35 5.59
CA THR A 789 -21.86 20.74 6.77
C THR A 789 -23.18 20.02 6.45
N PHE A 790 -24.00 20.59 5.57
CA PHE A 790 -25.28 19.97 5.19
C PHE A 790 -25.16 18.68 4.34
N LEU A 791 -23.97 18.41 3.77
CA LEU A 791 -23.65 17.16 3.04
C LEU A 791 -22.81 16.20 3.89
N GLY A 792 -22.32 16.63 5.04
CA GLY A 792 -21.44 15.89 5.91
C GLY A 792 -19.98 16.30 5.81
N THR A 793 -19.37 16.49 6.97
CA THR A 793 -17.97 16.88 7.14
C THR A 793 -17.41 16.22 8.40
N TYR A 794 -16.15 16.43 8.68
CA TYR A 794 -15.48 15.88 9.85
C TYR A 794 -15.21 17.01 10.84
N ARG A 795 -15.29 16.68 12.13
CA ARG A 795 -15.13 17.65 13.22
C ARG A 795 -13.84 17.37 13.98
N ILE A 796 -12.98 18.38 14.08
CA ILE A 796 -11.80 18.37 14.93
C ILE A 796 -12.14 19.13 16.20
N GLU A 797 -12.28 18.40 17.30
CA GLU A 797 -12.70 18.90 18.60
C GLU A 797 -12.06 18.10 19.72
N GLU A 798 -11.69 18.78 20.83
CA GLU A 798 -11.09 18.15 22.00
C GLU A 798 -12.06 17.15 22.66
N GLY A 799 -11.57 15.92 22.95
CA GLY A 799 -12.37 14.82 23.47
C GLY A 799 -13.08 14.00 22.39
N TRP A 800 -12.93 14.33 21.10
CA TRP A 800 -13.56 13.62 20.00
C TRP A 800 -12.55 12.81 19.18
N SER A 801 -13.07 11.81 18.48
CA SER A 801 -12.27 11.15 17.45
C SER A 801 -11.88 12.15 16.35
N PRO A 802 -10.63 12.13 15.83
CA PRO A 802 -10.23 12.98 14.71
C PRO A 802 -11.01 12.66 13.42
N THR A 803 -11.72 11.53 13.36
CA THR A 803 -12.53 11.07 12.24
C THR A 803 -14.04 11.08 12.55
N ALA A 804 -14.47 11.84 13.56
CA ALA A 804 -15.88 12.05 13.88
C ALA A 804 -16.61 12.78 12.75
N ILE A 805 -17.71 12.21 12.27
CA ILE A 805 -18.54 12.75 11.20
C ILE A 805 -19.65 13.58 11.82
N VAL A 806 -19.80 14.81 11.32
CA VAL A 806 -20.88 15.71 11.70
C VAL A 806 -21.63 16.19 10.47
N GLY A 807 -22.85 16.66 10.71
CA GLY A 807 -23.72 17.23 9.70
C GLY A 807 -24.33 18.56 10.13
N ALA A 808 -25.48 18.89 9.55
CA ALA A 808 -26.32 20.02 9.96
C ALA A 808 -27.18 19.69 11.19
N ASP A 809 -26.72 18.75 12.00
CA ASP A 809 -27.36 18.22 13.20
C ASP A 809 -26.73 18.89 14.43
N TYR A 810 -27.59 19.55 15.26
CA TYR A 810 -27.14 20.28 16.42
C TYR A 810 -27.95 19.91 17.65
N ASP A 811 -27.33 19.95 18.82
CA ASP A 811 -28.00 19.82 20.10
C ASP A 811 -28.80 21.08 20.48
N ALA A 812 -29.44 21.07 21.65
CA ALA A 812 -30.22 22.17 22.11
C ALA A 812 -29.39 23.46 22.43
N ASP A 813 -28.09 23.30 22.62
CA ASP A 813 -27.14 24.39 22.90
C ASP A 813 -26.43 24.88 21.62
N GLY A 814 -26.69 24.26 20.46
CA GLY A 814 -26.17 24.64 19.15
C GLY A 814 -24.82 24.02 18.83
N ASN A 815 -24.36 22.98 19.58
CA ASN A 815 -23.17 22.25 19.28
C ASN A 815 -23.46 21.14 18.24
N HIS A 816 -22.47 20.78 17.44
CA HIS A 816 -22.60 19.64 16.53
C HIS A 816 -22.86 18.34 17.28
N ILE A 817 -23.65 17.46 16.68
CA ILE A 817 -23.88 16.09 17.13
C ILE A 817 -23.00 15.16 16.27
N GLU A 818 -22.26 14.25 16.89
CA GLU A 818 -21.54 13.19 16.18
C GLU A 818 -22.57 12.23 15.55
N LEU A 819 -22.53 12.09 14.23
CA LEU A 819 -23.40 11.20 13.45
C LEU A 819 -22.76 9.83 13.23
N GLY A 820 -21.45 9.74 13.33
CA GLY A 820 -20.69 8.52 13.16
C GLY A 820 -19.20 8.78 13.18
N ASN A 821 -18.43 7.70 13.06
CA ASN A 821 -16.97 7.73 13.06
C ASN A 821 -16.46 6.88 11.89
N GLU A 822 -15.43 7.34 11.19
CA GLU A 822 -14.83 6.60 10.07
C GLU A 822 -14.09 5.33 10.53
N ASN A 823 -13.47 5.36 11.73
CA ASN A 823 -12.72 4.23 12.25
C ASN A 823 -13.64 3.05 12.62
N PRO A 824 -13.28 1.81 12.27
CA PRO A 824 -14.02 0.64 12.69
C PRO A 824 -13.85 0.38 14.19
N ASP A 825 -14.85 -0.25 14.80
CA ASP A 825 -14.76 -0.74 16.19
C ASP A 825 -13.71 -1.85 16.31
N PHE A 826 -13.70 -2.77 15.34
CA PHE A 826 -12.64 -3.77 15.19
C PHE A 826 -12.59 -4.33 13.76
N ARG A 827 -11.47 -5.00 13.46
CA ARG A 827 -11.33 -5.86 12.29
C ARG A 827 -10.92 -7.27 12.69
N LEU A 828 -11.43 -8.24 11.95
CA LEU A 828 -11.14 -9.66 12.10
C LEU A 828 -10.86 -10.26 10.73
N SER A 829 -9.73 -10.95 10.57
CA SER A 829 -9.50 -11.77 9.38
C SER A 829 -9.25 -13.22 9.76
N PHE A 830 -9.70 -14.13 8.90
CA PHE A 830 -9.57 -15.56 9.09
C PHE A 830 -9.09 -16.23 7.81
N ARG A 831 -7.84 -16.67 7.84
CA ARG A 831 -7.21 -17.41 6.75
C ARG A 831 -7.15 -18.89 7.08
N ASN A 832 -7.44 -19.73 6.10
CA ASN A 832 -7.23 -21.17 6.15
C ASN A 832 -6.40 -21.64 4.98
N SER A 833 -5.54 -22.63 5.25
CA SER A 833 -4.77 -23.36 4.25
C SER A 833 -4.86 -24.85 4.58
N LEU A 834 -5.33 -25.63 3.61
CA LEU A 834 -5.50 -27.08 3.71
C LEU A 834 -4.75 -27.72 2.54
N SER A 835 -3.85 -28.66 2.82
CA SER A 835 -3.13 -29.42 1.79
C SER A 835 -3.34 -30.90 2.01
N PHE A 836 -3.71 -31.61 0.94
CA PHE A 836 -3.89 -33.05 0.93
C PHE A 836 -3.27 -33.65 -0.33
N GLY A 837 -2.11 -34.29 -0.17
CA GLY A 837 -1.35 -34.77 -1.32
C GLY A 837 -1.05 -33.64 -2.31
N PRO A 838 -1.42 -33.78 -3.60
CA PRO A 838 -1.16 -32.75 -4.61
C PRO A 838 -2.16 -31.57 -4.61
N LEU A 839 -3.15 -31.61 -3.73
CA LEU A 839 -4.23 -30.63 -3.71
C LEU A 839 -4.08 -29.68 -2.53
N SER A 840 -4.13 -28.36 -2.79
CA SER A 840 -4.10 -27.31 -1.77
C SER A 840 -5.30 -26.39 -1.95
N LEU A 841 -5.99 -26.08 -0.85
CA LEU A 841 -7.11 -25.15 -0.77
C LEU A 841 -6.73 -24.05 0.22
N SER A 842 -6.87 -22.79 -0.19
CA SER A 842 -6.74 -21.68 0.76
C SER A 842 -7.90 -20.70 0.59
N PHE A 843 -8.30 -20.05 1.69
CA PHE A 843 -9.31 -18.98 1.65
C PHE A 843 -9.06 -17.95 2.75
N LEU A 844 -9.53 -16.72 2.50
CA LEU A 844 -9.47 -15.58 3.41
C LEU A 844 -10.86 -14.96 3.55
N ILE A 845 -11.36 -14.91 4.79
CA ILE A 845 -12.55 -14.16 5.17
C ILE A 845 -12.07 -12.92 5.93
N ASP A 846 -12.61 -11.75 5.57
CA ASP A 846 -12.33 -10.46 6.18
C ASP A 846 -13.64 -9.84 6.69
N HIS A 847 -13.63 -9.39 7.95
CA HIS A 847 -14.76 -8.76 8.60
C HIS A 847 -14.32 -7.42 9.20
N LYS A 848 -15.13 -6.41 8.94
CA LYS A 848 -15.01 -5.08 9.56
C LYS A 848 -16.32 -4.81 10.30
N GLU A 849 -16.22 -4.51 11.58
CA GLU A 849 -17.36 -4.07 12.42
C GLU A 849 -17.26 -2.58 12.66
N GLY A 850 -18.36 -1.88 12.52
CA GLY A 850 -18.43 -0.42 12.72
C GLY A 850 -17.76 0.37 11.59
N GLY A 851 -17.45 1.62 11.93
CA GLY A 851 -17.07 2.64 10.96
C GLY A 851 -18.28 3.16 10.17
N HIS A 852 -18.20 4.44 9.77
CA HIS A 852 -19.25 5.09 9.00
C HIS A 852 -18.67 5.82 7.79
N ALA A 853 -19.52 6.03 6.78
CA ALA A 853 -19.22 6.84 5.61
C ALA A 853 -20.34 7.84 5.35
N ILE A 854 -19.97 8.95 4.75
CA ILE A 854 -20.92 9.91 4.19
C ILE A 854 -21.33 9.38 2.81
N ASN A 855 -22.56 8.89 2.66
CA ASN A 855 -23.07 8.27 1.44
C ASN A 855 -23.78 9.30 0.55
N LEU A 856 -23.02 10.09 -0.21
CA LEU A 856 -23.56 11.04 -1.18
C LEU A 856 -24.02 10.34 -2.47
N ALA A 857 -23.57 9.12 -2.74
CA ALA A 857 -24.09 8.31 -3.83
C ALA A 857 -25.59 8.05 -3.66
N ASN A 858 -26.01 7.62 -2.47
CA ASN A 858 -27.41 7.41 -2.15
C ASN A 858 -28.22 8.72 -2.18
N LEU A 859 -27.63 9.83 -1.70
CA LEU A 859 -28.26 11.15 -1.80
C LEU A 859 -28.55 11.54 -3.26
N ILE A 860 -27.63 11.31 -4.19
CA ILE A 860 -27.83 11.64 -5.62
C ILE A 860 -28.98 10.83 -6.21
N TYR A 861 -29.06 9.53 -5.90
CA TYR A 861 -30.15 8.66 -6.35
C TYR A 861 -31.51 9.07 -5.73
N ASP A 862 -31.52 9.46 -4.45
CA ASP A 862 -32.72 10.01 -3.80
C ASP A 862 -33.19 11.34 -4.44
N LEU A 863 -32.25 12.25 -4.72
CA LEU A 863 -32.55 13.51 -5.42
C LEU A 863 -33.11 13.28 -6.84
N GLY A 864 -32.64 12.23 -7.50
CA GLY A 864 -33.15 11.78 -8.78
C GLY A 864 -34.45 10.98 -8.69
N ALA A 865 -34.90 10.58 -7.49
CA ALA A 865 -36.02 9.69 -7.22
C ALA A 865 -35.89 8.30 -7.88
N THR A 866 -34.65 7.82 -8.01
CA THR A 866 -34.28 6.56 -8.69
C THR A 866 -33.82 5.45 -7.75
N THR A 867 -33.74 5.71 -6.43
CA THR A 867 -33.33 4.72 -5.43
C THR A 867 -34.31 3.54 -5.37
N ALA A 868 -33.81 2.32 -5.18
CA ALA A 868 -34.64 1.11 -5.15
C ALA A 868 -35.74 1.13 -4.07
N ASP A 869 -35.47 1.76 -2.93
CA ASP A 869 -36.35 1.88 -1.76
C ASP A 869 -36.94 3.32 -1.63
N TYR A 870 -37.16 4.02 -2.74
CA TYR A 870 -37.50 5.45 -2.76
C TYR A 870 -38.70 5.84 -1.91
N GLU A 871 -39.74 5.01 -1.79
CA GLU A 871 -40.90 5.34 -0.97
C GLU A 871 -40.55 5.53 0.51
N GLU A 872 -39.58 4.78 1.02
CA GLU A 872 -38.98 5.03 2.32
C GLU A 872 -38.02 6.25 2.29
N ASN A 873 -37.40 6.51 1.16
CA ASN A 873 -36.35 7.51 0.94
C ASN A 873 -36.87 8.90 0.66
N GLY A 874 -38.09 9.09 0.25
CA GLY A 874 -38.72 10.41 0.25
C GLY A 874 -38.68 11.04 1.65
N SER A 875 -38.59 10.24 2.71
CA SER A 875 -38.36 10.70 4.08
C SER A 875 -36.91 11.15 4.31
N ARG A 876 -35.87 10.52 3.68
CA ARG A 876 -34.46 10.92 3.84
C ARG A 876 -34.20 12.32 3.29
N THR A 877 -34.68 12.60 2.08
CA THR A 877 -34.56 13.94 1.48
C THR A 877 -35.36 14.98 2.24
N ALA A 878 -36.52 14.62 2.81
CA ALA A 878 -37.32 15.51 3.66
C ALA A 878 -36.60 15.85 4.98
N VAL A 879 -35.90 14.86 5.58
CA VAL A 879 -35.09 15.04 6.79
C VAL A 879 -33.89 15.93 6.49
N LEU A 880 -33.19 15.73 5.35
CA LEU A 880 -32.11 16.60 4.91
C LEU A 880 -32.60 18.03 4.68
N GLY A 881 -33.74 18.23 4.02
CA GLY A 881 -34.39 19.52 3.81
C GLY A 881 -34.84 20.18 5.12
N GLY A 882 -35.08 19.39 6.15
CA GLY A 882 -35.33 19.84 7.54
C GLY A 882 -34.08 20.20 8.33
N GLY A 883 -32.88 20.03 7.78
CA GLY A 883 -31.61 20.38 8.38
C GLY A 883 -30.90 19.25 9.12
N SER A 884 -31.14 17.97 8.75
CA SER A 884 -30.37 16.84 9.32
C SER A 884 -29.66 16.03 8.22
N THR A 885 -28.37 15.77 8.39
CA THR A 885 -27.52 14.96 7.48
C THR A 885 -27.52 13.48 7.87
N ALA A 886 -28.00 13.16 9.05
CA ALA A 886 -27.95 11.79 9.63
C ALA A 886 -28.40 10.66 8.68
N PRO A 887 -29.43 10.79 7.82
CA PRO A 887 -29.85 9.71 6.92
C PRO A 887 -28.80 9.25 5.91
N TYR A 888 -27.77 10.05 5.67
CA TYR A 888 -26.69 9.80 4.71
C TYR A 888 -25.35 9.49 5.37
N VAL A 889 -25.33 9.29 6.69
CA VAL A 889 -24.16 8.75 7.42
C VAL A 889 -24.45 7.29 7.77
N GLU A 890 -23.85 6.39 7.01
CA GLU A 890 -24.17 4.96 7.06
C GLU A 890 -23.04 4.13 7.63
N SER A 891 -23.38 3.04 8.33
CA SER A 891 -22.39 2.05 8.78
C SER A 891 -21.74 1.34 7.60
N THR A 892 -20.42 1.18 7.68
CA THR A 892 -19.63 0.47 6.67
C THR A 892 -19.20 -0.93 7.12
N THR A 893 -19.95 -1.56 8.03
CA THR A 893 -19.80 -2.95 8.46
C THR A 893 -19.93 -3.90 7.28
N TYR A 894 -19.02 -4.88 7.18
CA TYR A 894 -19.10 -5.93 6.16
C TYR A 894 -18.43 -7.22 6.59
N THR A 895 -18.82 -8.32 5.92
CA THR A 895 -18.09 -9.59 5.88
C THR A 895 -17.87 -9.98 4.43
N ALA A 896 -16.61 -10.28 4.05
CA ALA A 896 -16.25 -10.59 2.67
C ALA A 896 -15.39 -11.85 2.55
N LEU A 897 -15.68 -12.68 1.53
CA LEU A 897 -14.77 -13.71 1.05
C LEU A 897 -13.78 -13.07 0.08
N ARG A 898 -12.58 -12.76 0.58
CA ARG A 898 -11.55 -12.05 -0.17
C ARG A 898 -10.92 -12.89 -1.24
N ASP A 899 -10.47 -14.06 -0.83
CA ASP A 899 -9.75 -14.99 -1.67
C ASP A 899 -10.22 -16.41 -1.38
N LEU A 900 -10.35 -17.19 -2.44
CA LEU A 900 -10.50 -18.64 -2.39
C LEU A 900 -9.66 -19.22 -3.52
N SER A 901 -8.63 -19.99 -3.23
CA SER A 901 -7.79 -20.63 -4.23
C SER A 901 -7.69 -22.13 -4.03
N LEU A 902 -7.77 -22.86 -5.14
CA LEU A 902 -7.58 -24.30 -5.24
C LEU A 902 -6.44 -24.56 -6.20
N THR A 903 -5.37 -25.20 -5.72
CA THR A 903 -4.19 -25.52 -6.51
C THR A 903 -3.97 -27.03 -6.56
N TYR A 904 -3.62 -27.54 -7.73
CA TYR A 904 -3.27 -28.93 -7.97
C TYR A 904 -1.85 -29.02 -8.51
N SER A 905 -0.94 -29.61 -7.76
CA SER A 905 0.45 -29.88 -8.17
C SER A 905 0.52 -31.17 -8.98
N LEU A 906 0.98 -31.10 -10.22
CA LEU A 906 1.09 -32.30 -11.04
C LEU A 906 2.23 -33.19 -10.50
N PRO A 907 2.01 -34.52 -10.40
CA PRO A 907 3.07 -35.46 -10.00
C PRO A 907 4.30 -35.36 -10.91
N ALA A 908 5.48 -35.32 -10.32
CA ALA A 908 6.76 -35.20 -11.03
C ALA A 908 6.96 -36.24 -12.14
N GLY A 909 6.50 -37.49 -11.92
CA GLY A 909 6.57 -38.52 -12.93
C GLY A 909 5.79 -38.26 -14.24
N LEU A 910 4.90 -37.25 -14.26
CA LEU A 910 4.19 -36.82 -15.47
C LEU A 910 4.92 -35.69 -16.21
N THR A 911 5.78 -34.94 -15.53
CA THR A 911 6.35 -33.66 -16.01
C THR A 911 7.86 -33.74 -16.26
N GLU A 912 8.60 -34.50 -15.48
CA GLU A 912 10.06 -34.64 -15.60
C GLU A 912 10.54 -35.14 -16.98
N GLY A 913 9.77 -36.03 -17.61
CA GLY A 913 10.07 -36.51 -18.96
C GLY A 913 10.09 -35.44 -20.05
N TYR A 914 9.51 -34.26 -19.74
CA TYR A 914 9.50 -33.08 -20.59
C TYR A 914 10.45 -31.97 -20.10
N GLY A 915 11.26 -32.25 -19.08
CA GLY A 915 12.15 -31.26 -18.46
C GLY A 915 11.40 -30.18 -17.63
N LEU A 916 10.16 -30.47 -17.24
CA LEU A 916 9.33 -29.55 -16.44
C LEU A 916 9.34 -29.96 -14.98
N SER A 917 9.44 -28.95 -14.10
CA SER A 917 9.39 -29.10 -12.65
C SER A 917 8.27 -28.24 -12.06
N ASN A 918 7.76 -28.62 -10.91
CA ASN A 918 6.78 -27.84 -10.13
C ASN A 918 5.59 -27.33 -10.96
N VAL A 919 5.00 -28.19 -11.80
CA VAL A 919 3.84 -27.81 -12.62
C VAL A 919 2.60 -27.76 -11.75
N GLN A 920 1.97 -26.61 -11.68
CA GLN A 920 0.78 -26.37 -10.89
C GLN A 920 -0.35 -25.78 -11.72
N LEU A 921 -1.56 -26.25 -11.47
CA LEU A 921 -2.80 -25.71 -12.01
C LEU A 921 -3.61 -25.11 -10.85
N GLY A 922 -4.09 -23.89 -11.01
CA GLY A 922 -4.86 -23.21 -9.98
C GLY A 922 -6.16 -22.62 -10.51
N LEU A 923 -7.15 -22.60 -9.62
CA LEU A 923 -8.38 -21.81 -9.75
C LEU A 923 -8.47 -20.87 -8.58
N ALA A 924 -8.62 -19.58 -8.83
CA ALA A 924 -8.74 -18.58 -7.78
C ALA A 924 -9.97 -17.69 -8.00
N LEU A 925 -10.71 -17.46 -6.92
CA LEU A 925 -11.83 -16.53 -6.84
C LEU A 925 -11.43 -15.38 -5.92
N ARG A 926 -11.74 -14.16 -6.32
CA ARG A 926 -11.38 -12.98 -5.55
C ARG A 926 -12.57 -12.06 -5.37
N ASN A 927 -12.70 -11.48 -4.14
CA ASN A 927 -13.86 -10.69 -3.73
C ASN A 927 -15.19 -11.33 -4.16
N TRP A 928 -15.29 -12.65 -4.04
CA TRP A 928 -16.38 -13.40 -4.65
C TRP A 928 -17.73 -13.12 -4.01
N TRP A 929 -17.71 -12.73 -2.74
CA TRP A 929 -18.90 -12.46 -1.97
C TRP A 929 -18.62 -11.40 -0.90
N MET A 930 -19.61 -10.53 -0.67
CA MET A 930 -19.63 -9.55 0.40
C MET A 930 -21.06 -9.38 0.92
N ALA A 931 -21.22 -9.43 2.25
CA ALA A 931 -22.45 -9.06 2.95
C ALA A 931 -22.22 -7.74 3.69
N SER A 932 -23.11 -6.78 3.50
CA SER A 932 -23.10 -5.46 4.14
C SER A 932 -24.48 -4.83 3.99
N ASP A 933 -24.92 -4.11 5.01
CA ASP A 933 -26.16 -3.33 5.00
C ASP A 933 -25.94 -1.91 4.39
N TYR A 934 -24.70 -1.58 4.05
CA TYR A 934 -24.36 -0.31 3.37
C TYR A 934 -25.11 -0.20 2.03
N THR A 935 -25.78 0.91 1.76
CA THR A 935 -26.66 1.05 0.59
C THR A 935 -25.91 1.44 -0.68
N GLY A 936 -24.69 2.04 -0.60
CA GLY A 936 -23.83 2.37 -1.74
C GLY A 936 -23.22 1.13 -2.42
N LEU A 937 -22.47 1.35 -3.49
CA LEU A 937 -21.83 0.28 -4.27
C LEU A 937 -20.80 -0.52 -3.46
N SER A 938 -20.10 0.12 -2.53
CA SER A 938 -19.10 -0.56 -1.69
C SER A 938 -18.83 0.19 -0.38
N PRO A 939 -18.82 -0.51 0.77
CA PRO A 939 -18.45 0.08 2.06
C PRO A 939 -16.92 0.30 2.21
N GLU A 940 -16.11 0.00 1.20
CA GLU A 940 -14.65 0.00 1.27
C GLU A 940 -13.98 1.01 0.34
N VAL A 941 -14.71 1.52 -0.65
CA VAL A 941 -14.13 2.38 -1.69
C VAL A 941 -14.50 3.83 -1.43
N SER A 942 -13.49 4.68 -1.36
CA SER A 942 -13.66 6.13 -1.31
C SER A 942 -12.56 6.79 -2.12
N GLN A 943 -12.93 7.64 -3.05
CA GLN A 943 -11.95 8.42 -3.82
C GLN A 943 -11.10 9.36 -2.96
N PHE A 944 -11.54 9.65 -1.73
CA PHE A 944 -10.83 10.46 -0.74
C PHE A 944 -9.96 9.62 0.20
N GLY A 945 -9.82 8.31 -0.04
CA GLY A 945 -9.10 7.38 0.84
C GLY A 945 -7.65 7.76 1.16
N ASN A 946 -7.02 8.63 0.37
CA ASN A 946 -5.67 9.16 0.62
C ASN A 946 -5.63 10.29 1.68
N GLU A 947 -6.77 10.85 2.06
CA GLU A 947 -6.84 11.90 3.08
C GLU A 947 -6.66 11.33 4.48
N ALA A 948 -5.97 12.07 5.35
CA ALA A 948 -5.81 11.68 6.76
C ALA A 948 -7.16 11.73 7.49
N VAL A 949 -7.91 12.79 7.27
CA VAL A 949 -9.27 13.03 7.78
C VAL A 949 -10.18 13.31 6.60
N GLY A 950 -11.39 12.77 6.61
CA GLY A 950 -12.32 12.93 5.50
C GLY A 950 -12.20 11.86 4.42
N GLY A 951 -11.56 10.73 4.74
CA GLY A 951 -11.30 9.65 3.81
C GLY A 951 -12.48 8.73 3.51
N SER A 952 -13.59 8.81 4.23
CA SER A 952 -14.74 7.90 4.07
C SER A 952 -15.98 8.65 3.53
N VAL A 953 -15.93 9.01 2.25
CA VAL A 953 -17.03 9.66 1.53
C VAL A 953 -17.28 8.93 0.22
N ASP A 954 -18.53 8.50 0.00
CA ASP A 954 -18.96 7.84 -1.23
C ASP A 954 -19.62 8.85 -2.18
N THR A 955 -19.00 9.09 -3.32
CA THR A 955 -19.49 9.94 -4.41
C THR A 955 -19.57 9.15 -5.72
N ASN A 956 -19.99 7.89 -5.68
CA ASN A 956 -20.01 6.96 -6.81
C ASN A 956 -18.61 6.75 -7.45
N PRO A 957 -17.58 6.32 -6.69
CA PRO A 957 -16.30 5.90 -7.27
C PRO A 957 -16.49 4.69 -8.20
N PHE A 958 -15.47 4.33 -8.97
CA PHE A 958 -15.51 3.13 -9.80
C PHE A 958 -15.81 1.90 -8.94
N PRO A 959 -16.86 1.08 -9.28
CA PRO A 959 -17.33 0.00 -8.43
C PRO A 959 -16.31 -1.15 -8.32
N LEU A 960 -16.39 -1.91 -7.21
CA LEU A 960 -15.59 -3.10 -7.03
C LEU A 960 -16.05 -4.24 -7.93
N SER A 961 -15.09 -5.03 -8.42
CA SER A 961 -15.32 -6.26 -9.17
C SER A 961 -15.04 -7.51 -8.33
N LYS A 962 -15.77 -8.58 -8.59
CA LYS A 962 -15.41 -9.96 -8.26
C LYS A 962 -14.72 -10.59 -9.46
N SER A 963 -13.74 -11.47 -9.22
CA SER A 963 -12.93 -12.02 -10.30
C SER A 963 -12.71 -13.52 -10.12
N MET A 964 -12.53 -14.22 -11.26
CA MET A 964 -12.17 -15.63 -11.32
C MET A 964 -10.98 -15.81 -12.24
N TYR A 965 -9.97 -16.55 -11.80
CA TYR A 965 -8.72 -16.79 -12.53
C TYR A 965 -8.38 -18.26 -12.61
N LEU A 966 -7.88 -18.67 -13.77
CA LEU A 966 -7.15 -19.92 -13.96
C LEU A 966 -5.67 -19.60 -14.02
N THR A 967 -4.86 -20.36 -13.31
CA THR A 967 -3.41 -20.20 -13.26
C THR A 967 -2.71 -21.48 -13.72
N LEU A 968 -1.61 -21.32 -14.44
CA LEU A 968 -0.66 -22.37 -14.75
C LEU A 968 0.73 -21.85 -14.41
N SER A 969 1.46 -22.55 -13.55
CA SER A 969 2.85 -22.27 -13.26
C SER A 969 3.72 -23.50 -13.50
N MET A 970 4.96 -23.29 -13.95
CA MET A 970 5.93 -24.35 -14.19
C MET A 970 7.37 -23.85 -14.05
N GLY A 971 8.25 -24.74 -13.61
CA GLY A 971 9.71 -24.55 -13.63
C GLY A 971 10.37 -25.39 -14.72
N PHE A 972 11.53 -24.98 -15.23
CA PHE A 972 12.34 -25.74 -16.20
C PHE A 972 13.80 -25.30 -16.21
#